data_8f6083018226b13053be49271be7a230
#
_entry.id   8f6083018226b13053be49271be7a230
#
_cell.length_a   1.000
_cell.length_b   1.000
_cell.length_c   1.000
_cell.angle_alpha   90.00
_cell.angle_beta   90.00
_cell.angle_gamma   90.00
#
_symmetry.space_group_name_H-M   'P 1'
#
loop_
_entity.id
_entity.type
_entity.pdbx_description
1 polymer ?
#
loop_
_entity_poly.entity_id
_entity_poly.type
_entity_poly.pdbx_seq_one_letter_code
_entity_poly.pdbx_strand_id
1 'polypeptide(L)'
;MTQPTFGTPVKPREDPALLRGDARFTADMALPNMLHMALLRSEHGHARITGIDTARAQQMPGVVRVLTGADLADKLMPLPCIWIPGGVESHFPPHPYGVPGSGPVLAQGKVRYIGDPVAAVVAETAHQAHDALQSIRVDYELLPAVTEPKEALADGAPQLHDAVKNNLNAYWTCGDRQGTDTAISSAEVAVELDIYNQRTINSPIEPRAALGDYDPTTEEYTLYASTQSPHNHRFLLAELVLGIPLNKLRVVAPSVGGSFGTKGYLYPDMPLVLYLAKELRRPVKWVDSRNGLMRSTVQGRDHRQHVTLAGDRDGRITALRCTSYANLGAYPSTIGPGVATALMGRSITGPYAIPHAFCEVYATFTNTVPLGAQRGSGRAEATYLMERLVDLYAQKIGLDPAAVRLRNMVPPDRFPYDNGLGWTYDSGDYATALTLALQHSDYAGIETARREARGRGKLLGIGIGSFVAICGVGPSTRMSQEGMLGGTWESANIRVHPSGEVAVTIGSKSTGQSHETTFAQIAADALGVDVGTVKVFQSDTDRTPYGQGTYGSRSYSVGGPAVHLAAGKVLAKMRTAAAHAFGVDESAVQYSNGAFSVVDGQQKPKTFNDIAMALWYGWNLMPGMEPSIDVTTFFDPPDFNYPFGSHVAVVEVDEATGQVALVKYVAVNDTGPVGNPLVVDGQIEGSILHGVGQALMEEARYDAQGHLLTDDLRTYAIPRATDAPFFVLDRTVTPSPHNPLGVKGAGEIATVPAAAAVSNAVCNALAAFGIRHVGMPITAEKIWAALHEGAPAGVPQGMPAVPVGNP
;
A
#
# COMPACT_ATOMS: atom_id res chain seq x y z
N MET A 1 -21.18 30.29 16.03
CA MET A 1 -21.54 28.96 15.47
C MET A 1 -20.29 28.45 14.77
N THR A 2 -19.70 27.38 15.27
CA THR A 2 -18.67 26.67 14.53
C THR A 2 -19.35 26.05 13.30
N GLN A 3 -18.90 26.41 12.09
CA GLN A 3 -19.40 25.75 10.88
C GLN A 3 -18.77 24.35 10.82
N PRO A 4 -19.55 23.32 10.42
CA PRO A 4 -18.98 22.00 10.19
C PRO A 4 -17.81 22.08 9.22
N THR A 5 -16.72 21.38 9.55
CA THR A 5 -15.50 21.37 8.75
C THR A 5 -15.36 20.08 7.92
N PHE A 6 -16.06 19.01 8.29
CA PHE A 6 -16.15 17.79 7.49
C PHE A 6 -16.82 18.11 6.13
N GLY A 7 -16.20 17.71 5.06
CA GLY A 7 -16.63 18.05 3.70
C GLY A 7 -16.04 19.36 3.16
N THR A 8 -15.28 20.10 3.96
CA THR A 8 -14.68 21.37 3.53
C THR A 8 -13.17 21.26 3.27
N PRO A 9 -12.58 22.06 2.37
CA PRO A 9 -11.18 22.00 1.99
C PRO A 9 -10.27 22.72 3.02
N VAL A 10 -10.21 22.19 4.25
CA VAL A 10 -9.29 22.70 5.28
C VAL A 10 -7.85 22.45 4.84
N LYS A 11 -7.02 23.50 4.84
CA LYS A 11 -5.59 23.35 4.49
C LYS A 11 -4.86 22.48 5.52
N PRO A 12 -3.94 21.63 5.06
CA PRO A 12 -3.17 20.74 5.95
C PRO A 12 -2.42 21.54 7.02
N ARG A 13 -2.58 21.16 8.27
CA ARG A 13 -1.95 21.80 9.43
C ARG A 13 -0.48 21.51 9.54
N GLU A 14 -0.05 20.43 8.88
CA GLU A 14 1.31 19.96 8.78
C GLU A 14 2.18 20.82 7.83
N ASP A 15 1.56 21.40 6.80
CA ASP A 15 2.25 22.14 5.73
C ASP A 15 3.18 23.27 6.23
N PRO A 16 2.78 24.13 7.18
CA PRO A 16 3.67 25.21 7.63
C PRO A 16 5.01 24.72 8.20
N ALA A 17 5.01 23.60 8.93
CA ALA A 17 6.26 23.03 9.47
C ALA A 17 7.12 22.41 8.36
N LEU A 18 6.49 21.71 7.40
CA LEU A 18 7.18 21.13 6.25
C LEU A 18 7.79 22.21 5.35
N LEU A 19 7.03 23.26 5.05
CA LEU A 19 7.48 24.34 4.16
C LEU A 19 8.61 25.18 4.76
N ARG A 20 8.66 25.32 6.08
CA ARG A 20 9.74 26.06 6.78
C ARG A 20 10.94 25.21 7.12
N GLY A 21 10.88 23.87 6.91
CA GLY A 21 11.93 22.96 7.33
C GLY A 21 11.96 22.68 8.84
N ASP A 22 10.86 22.96 9.55
CA ASP A 22 10.75 22.71 11.00
C ASP A 22 10.38 21.24 11.30
N ALA A 23 9.90 20.52 10.30
CA ALA A 23 9.55 19.11 10.42
C ALA A 23 10.80 18.25 10.66
N ARG A 24 10.69 17.27 11.55
CA ARG A 24 11.81 16.36 11.89
C ARG A 24 11.55 14.99 11.29
N PHE A 25 12.51 14.52 10.49
CA PHE A 25 12.55 13.16 9.95
C PHE A 25 13.51 12.28 10.77
N THR A 26 13.45 10.97 10.60
CA THR A 26 14.34 10.06 11.35
C THR A 26 15.82 10.36 11.10
N ALA A 27 16.18 10.72 9.87
CA ALA A 27 17.54 11.09 9.52
C ALA A 27 18.04 12.36 10.24
N ASP A 28 17.14 13.28 10.64
CA ASP A 28 17.49 14.52 11.37
C ASP A 28 17.70 14.30 12.87
N MET A 29 17.22 13.15 13.40
CA MET A 29 17.34 12.86 14.84
C MET A 29 18.80 12.69 15.23
N ALA A 30 19.19 13.29 16.34
CA ALA A 30 20.53 13.16 16.93
C ALA A 30 20.40 12.97 18.44
N LEU A 31 21.13 12.00 18.97
CA LEU A 31 21.23 11.72 20.40
C LEU A 31 22.68 11.88 20.87
N PRO A 32 22.94 12.23 22.13
CA PRO A 32 24.29 12.34 22.67
C PRO A 32 25.09 11.05 22.49
N ASN A 33 26.35 11.15 22.12
CA ASN A 33 27.28 10.02 21.93
C ASN A 33 26.83 8.98 20.89
N MET A 34 25.97 9.37 19.95
CA MET A 34 25.43 8.50 18.92
C MET A 34 26.52 7.95 18.00
N LEU A 35 26.38 6.66 17.68
CA LEU A 35 27.19 5.97 16.67
C LEU A 35 26.43 5.88 15.34
N HIS A 36 27.14 5.57 14.27
CA HIS A 36 26.61 5.42 12.95
C HIS A 36 26.86 4.02 12.41
N MET A 37 25.80 3.38 11.91
CA MET A 37 25.86 2.08 11.26
C MET A 37 25.81 2.22 9.75
N ALA A 38 26.61 1.42 9.04
CA ALA A 38 26.53 1.22 7.60
C ALA A 38 26.43 -0.28 7.31
N LEU A 39 25.72 -0.64 6.23
CA LEU A 39 25.48 -2.04 5.83
C LEU A 39 26.26 -2.37 4.56
N LEU A 40 27.08 -3.41 4.61
CA LEU A 40 27.66 -4.05 3.42
C LEU A 40 26.57 -4.92 2.80
N ARG A 41 26.29 -4.69 1.53
CA ARG A 41 25.29 -5.42 0.75
C ARG A 41 25.94 -6.23 -0.35
N SER A 42 25.35 -7.36 -0.69
CA SER A 42 25.79 -8.18 -1.82
C SER A 42 25.69 -7.41 -3.13
N GLU A 43 26.72 -7.52 -3.95
CA GLU A 43 26.74 -7.09 -5.35
C GLU A 43 26.33 -8.22 -6.32
N HIS A 44 26.08 -9.42 -5.78
CA HIS A 44 25.71 -10.62 -6.54
C HIS A 44 24.25 -11.00 -6.28
N GLY A 45 23.56 -11.41 -7.33
CA GLY A 45 22.19 -11.90 -7.24
C GLY A 45 22.11 -13.29 -6.58
N HIS A 46 23.12 -14.15 -6.74
CA HIS A 46 23.17 -15.47 -6.13
C HIS A 46 24.60 -15.95 -5.94
N ALA A 47 25.04 -16.11 -4.70
CA ALA A 47 26.37 -16.60 -4.38
C ALA A 47 26.43 -17.27 -3.01
N ARG A 48 27.32 -18.27 -2.86
CA ARG A 48 27.71 -18.79 -1.56
C ARG A 48 28.78 -17.91 -0.96
N ILE A 49 28.63 -17.56 0.32
CA ILE A 49 29.66 -16.87 1.10
C ILE A 49 30.63 -17.95 1.60
N THR A 50 31.89 -17.95 1.11
CA THR A 50 32.94 -18.89 1.50
C THR A 50 33.85 -18.32 2.60
N GLY A 51 33.90 -17.02 2.74
CA GLY A 51 34.61 -16.31 3.79
C GLY A 51 34.26 -14.85 3.89
N ILE A 52 34.37 -14.29 5.10
CA ILE A 52 34.24 -12.85 5.34
C ILE A 52 35.44 -12.42 6.23
N ASP A 53 36.35 -11.61 5.69
CA ASP A 53 37.45 -11.02 6.45
C ASP A 53 37.12 -9.59 6.85
N THR A 54 36.93 -9.38 8.15
CA THR A 54 36.61 -8.08 8.76
C THR A 54 37.81 -7.48 9.50
N ALA A 55 38.98 -8.14 9.56
CA ALA A 55 40.10 -7.77 10.41
C ALA A 55 40.62 -6.34 10.15
N ARG A 56 40.71 -5.98 8.87
CA ARG A 56 41.11 -4.64 8.48
C ARG A 56 40.10 -3.57 8.86
N ALA A 57 38.83 -3.83 8.61
CA ALA A 57 37.73 -2.90 8.95
C ALA A 57 37.66 -2.64 10.46
N GLN A 58 37.85 -3.69 11.30
CA GLN A 58 37.86 -3.58 12.76
C GLN A 58 38.97 -2.70 13.30
N GLN A 59 40.10 -2.55 12.57
CA GLN A 59 41.27 -1.77 12.97
C GLN A 59 41.22 -0.32 12.45
N MET A 60 40.22 0.04 11.64
CA MET A 60 40.12 1.38 11.09
C MET A 60 39.76 2.43 12.18
N PRO A 61 40.32 3.65 12.09
CA PRO A 61 40.03 4.69 13.08
C PRO A 61 38.53 4.98 13.21
N GLY A 62 38.06 5.00 14.44
CA GLY A 62 36.67 5.30 14.77
C GLY A 62 35.69 4.14 14.57
N VAL A 63 36.14 2.98 14.08
CA VAL A 63 35.30 1.78 14.03
C VAL A 63 35.17 1.20 15.44
N VAL A 64 33.93 0.96 15.86
CA VAL A 64 33.58 0.46 17.20
C VAL A 64 33.19 -1.02 17.14
N ARG A 65 32.49 -1.44 16.09
CA ARG A 65 32.00 -2.81 15.94
C ARG A 65 31.84 -3.17 14.46
N VAL A 66 32.15 -4.39 14.12
CA VAL A 66 31.78 -5.02 12.84
C VAL A 66 31.05 -6.32 13.15
N LEU A 67 29.90 -6.53 12.51
CA LEU A 67 29.06 -7.73 12.64
C LEU A 67 28.86 -8.40 11.28
N THR A 68 28.81 -9.72 11.33
CA THR A 68 28.43 -10.59 10.20
C THR A 68 27.20 -11.43 10.56
N GLY A 69 26.65 -12.16 9.62
CA GLY A 69 25.53 -13.09 9.88
C GLY A 69 25.86 -14.16 10.93
N ALA A 70 27.13 -14.59 11.03
CA ALA A 70 27.56 -15.55 12.05
C ALA A 70 27.50 -15.00 13.48
N ASP A 71 27.76 -13.71 13.67
CA ASP A 71 27.67 -13.05 14.98
C ASP A 71 26.25 -12.98 15.52
N LEU A 72 25.25 -13.05 14.63
CA LEU A 72 23.83 -12.85 14.94
C LEU A 72 22.99 -14.13 14.96
N ALA A 73 23.54 -15.26 14.53
CA ALA A 73 22.79 -16.51 14.33
C ALA A 73 21.98 -16.96 15.56
N ASP A 74 22.54 -16.79 16.77
CA ASP A 74 21.90 -17.14 18.04
C ASP A 74 21.41 -15.92 18.84
N LYS A 75 21.42 -14.74 18.24
CA LYS A 75 21.11 -13.48 18.93
C LYS A 75 19.79 -12.85 18.47
N LEU A 76 19.49 -12.97 17.20
CA LEU A 76 18.29 -12.43 16.58
C LEU A 76 17.55 -13.54 15.85
N MET A 77 16.22 -13.56 16.02
CA MET A 77 15.35 -14.43 15.25
C MET A 77 15.29 -13.95 13.78
N PRO A 78 14.95 -14.83 12.84
CA PRO A 78 14.69 -14.39 11.46
C PRO A 78 13.61 -13.31 11.37
N LEU A 79 13.62 -12.52 10.30
CA LEU A 79 12.52 -11.59 10.04
C LEU A 79 11.22 -12.37 9.84
N PRO A 80 10.05 -11.89 10.32
CA PRO A 80 8.79 -12.62 10.21
C PRO A 80 8.08 -12.37 8.87
N CYS A 81 7.32 -13.38 8.41
CA CYS A 81 6.26 -13.24 7.42
C CYS A 81 4.91 -13.46 8.10
N ILE A 82 4.05 -12.46 8.12
CA ILE A 82 2.78 -12.47 8.89
C ILE A 82 1.52 -12.58 8.02
N TRP A 83 1.66 -12.74 6.71
CA TRP A 83 0.52 -12.99 5.84
C TRP A 83 0.81 -14.14 4.88
N ILE A 84 0.36 -15.32 5.30
CA ILE A 84 0.46 -16.54 4.50
C ILE A 84 -0.96 -16.98 4.17
N PRO A 85 -1.39 -16.89 2.90
CA PRO A 85 -2.71 -17.32 2.48
C PRO A 85 -2.97 -18.77 2.86
N GLY A 86 -4.21 -19.09 3.23
CA GLY A 86 -4.60 -20.42 3.70
C GLY A 86 -4.21 -21.53 2.72
N GLY A 87 -3.68 -22.63 3.25
CA GLY A 87 -3.23 -23.79 2.48
C GLY A 87 -1.77 -23.74 2.01
N VAL A 88 -1.05 -22.68 2.35
CA VAL A 88 0.38 -22.56 2.04
C VAL A 88 1.22 -23.05 3.20
N GLU A 89 2.09 -24.02 2.95
CA GLU A 89 3.07 -24.46 3.95
C GLU A 89 4.20 -23.42 4.09
N SER A 90 4.61 -23.18 5.32
CA SER A 90 5.79 -22.36 5.58
C SER A 90 7.06 -23.21 5.39
N HIS A 91 7.97 -22.74 4.55
CA HIS A 91 9.24 -23.41 4.28
C HIS A 91 10.40 -22.88 5.15
N PHE A 92 10.13 -21.89 6.00
CA PHE A 92 11.14 -21.31 6.87
C PHE A 92 10.89 -21.72 8.33
N PRO A 93 11.96 -21.82 9.15
CA PRO A 93 11.80 -22.11 10.57
C PRO A 93 10.81 -21.14 11.23
N PRO A 94 9.79 -21.62 11.94
CA PRO A 94 8.81 -20.77 12.59
C PRO A 94 9.41 -20.07 13.82
N HIS A 95 8.91 -18.90 14.12
CA HIS A 95 9.11 -18.26 15.41
C HIS A 95 8.42 -19.06 16.52
N PRO A 96 8.75 -18.82 17.80
CA PRO A 96 8.14 -19.54 18.94
C PRO A 96 6.61 -19.49 18.96
N TYR A 97 6.01 -18.45 18.39
CA TYR A 97 4.55 -18.29 18.25
C TYR A 97 3.96 -18.91 16.97
N GLY A 98 4.68 -19.76 16.28
CA GLY A 98 4.25 -20.39 15.04
C GLY A 98 4.23 -19.43 13.82
N VAL A 99 4.77 -18.22 13.95
CA VAL A 99 4.87 -17.25 12.85
C VAL A 99 6.04 -17.69 11.95
N PRO A 100 5.83 -17.83 10.63
CA PRO A 100 6.92 -18.20 9.72
C PRO A 100 8.03 -17.16 9.69
N GLY A 101 9.28 -17.63 9.74
CA GLY A 101 10.43 -16.79 9.42
C GLY A 101 10.49 -16.49 7.93
N SER A 102 11.07 -15.35 7.56
CA SER A 102 11.27 -15.01 6.16
C SER A 102 12.74 -15.12 5.73
N GLY A 103 13.67 -14.57 6.49
CA GLY A 103 15.08 -14.62 6.21
C GLY A 103 15.93 -14.07 7.34
N PRO A 104 17.24 -14.33 7.37
CA PRO A 104 18.13 -13.82 8.42
C PRO A 104 18.24 -12.30 8.35
N VAL A 105 18.59 -11.67 9.47
CA VAL A 105 18.84 -10.22 9.56
C VAL A 105 20.09 -9.83 8.75
N LEU A 106 21.15 -10.64 8.77
CA LEU A 106 22.30 -10.58 7.88
C LEU A 106 22.49 -11.96 7.21
N ALA A 107 22.88 -11.96 5.95
CA ALA A 107 23.05 -13.17 5.16
C ALA A 107 23.96 -14.21 5.84
N GLN A 108 23.52 -15.45 5.83
CA GLN A 108 24.23 -16.58 6.41
C GLN A 108 24.51 -17.61 5.30
N GLY A 109 25.78 -17.86 5.00
CA GLY A 109 26.25 -18.85 4.08
C GLY A 109 25.90 -18.63 2.60
N LYS A 110 24.87 -17.86 2.27
CA LYS A 110 24.40 -17.61 0.89
C LYS A 110 23.73 -16.25 0.78
N VAL A 111 24.07 -15.48 -0.24
CA VAL A 111 23.28 -14.31 -0.67
C VAL A 111 22.35 -14.72 -1.81
N ARG A 112 21.14 -14.14 -1.85
CA ARG A 112 20.07 -14.57 -2.76
C ARG A 112 19.54 -13.48 -3.67
N TYR A 113 19.94 -12.24 -3.43
CA TYR A 113 19.60 -11.10 -4.30
C TYR A 113 20.64 -9.99 -4.18
N ILE A 114 20.71 -9.14 -5.17
CA ILE A 114 21.52 -7.92 -5.12
C ILE A 114 20.99 -6.99 -4.04
N GLY A 115 21.85 -6.60 -3.09
CA GLY A 115 21.42 -5.79 -1.94
C GLY A 115 21.13 -6.59 -0.67
N ASP A 116 21.25 -7.93 -0.68
CA ASP A 116 21.16 -8.78 0.53
C ASP A 116 22.23 -8.34 1.55
N PRO A 117 21.87 -7.95 2.80
CA PRO A 117 22.83 -7.43 3.76
C PRO A 117 23.75 -8.52 4.28
N VAL A 118 25.07 -8.32 4.19
CA VAL A 118 26.11 -9.32 4.52
C VAL A 118 26.81 -8.98 5.84
N ALA A 119 27.09 -7.70 6.06
CA ALA A 119 27.77 -7.23 7.27
C ALA A 119 27.30 -5.84 7.67
N ALA A 120 27.48 -5.49 8.95
CA ALA A 120 27.23 -4.18 9.49
C ALA A 120 28.50 -3.61 10.14
N VAL A 121 28.82 -2.35 9.85
CA VAL A 121 29.90 -1.61 10.52
C VAL A 121 29.29 -0.49 11.34
N VAL A 122 29.75 -0.36 12.59
CA VAL A 122 29.40 0.74 13.49
C VAL A 122 30.66 1.58 13.78
N ALA A 123 30.56 2.88 13.58
CA ALA A 123 31.67 3.79 13.81
C ALA A 123 31.20 5.11 14.45
N GLU A 124 32.15 5.94 14.87
CA GLU A 124 31.91 7.26 15.47
C GLU A 124 31.22 8.24 14.51
N THR A 125 31.45 8.10 13.21
CA THR A 125 30.83 8.92 12.18
C THR A 125 30.32 8.06 11.02
N ALA A 126 29.33 8.58 10.29
CA ALA A 126 28.81 7.90 9.11
C ALA A 126 29.89 7.68 8.03
N HIS A 127 30.81 8.64 7.85
CA HIS A 127 31.91 8.52 6.90
C HIS A 127 32.83 7.36 7.27
N GLN A 128 33.25 7.27 8.53
CA GLN A 128 34.10 6.18 9.02
C GLN A 128 33.42 4.81 8.85
N ALA A 129 32.10 4.73 9.11
CA ALA A 129 31.36 3.50 8.89
C ALA A 129 31.35 3.08 7.42
N HIS A 130 31.12 4.02 6.51
CA HIS A 130 31.14 3.76 5.07
C HIS A 130 32.53 3.42 4.52
N ASP A 131 33.58 4.13 4.96
CA ASP A 131 34.95 3.83 4.55
C ASP A 131 35.37 2.42 5.01
N ALA A 132 34.98 2.04 6.20
CA ALA A 132 35.31 0.73 6.75
C ALA A 132 34.60 -0.42 6.02
N LEU A 133 33.40 -0.21 5.43
CA LEU A 133 32.76 -1.22 4.58
C LEU A 133 33.65 -1.66 3.43
N GLN A 134 34.38 -0.72 2.79
CA GLN A 134 35.27 -1.01 1.67
C GLN A 134 36.49 -1.85 2.06
N SER A 135 36.76 -1.98 3.36
CA SER A 135 37.86 -2.79 3.88
C SER A 135 37.44 -4.19 4.30
N ILE A 136 36.15 -4.50 4.23
CA ILE A 136 35.64 -5.87 4.43
C ILE A 136 35.79 -6.62 3.11
N ARG A 137 36.47 -7.76 3.18
CA ARG A 137 36.58 -8.66 2.03
C ARG A 137 35.60 -9.80 2.22
N VAL A 138 34.76 -10.03 1.21
CA VAL A 138 33.86 -11.19 1.15
C VAL A 138 34.29 -12.08 -0.03
N ASP A 139 34.59 -13.33 0.27
CA ASP A 139 34.91 -14.32 -0.75
C ASP A 139 33.62 -15.05 -1.16
N TYR A 140 33.27 -14.95 -2.44
CA TYR A 140 32.05 -15.52 -3.00
C TYR A 140 32.36 -16.66 -4.00
N GLU A 141 31.57 -17.71 -3.92
CA GLU A 141 31.39 -18.69 -4.98
C GLU A 141 30.09 -18.36 -5.69
N LEU A 142 30.16 -17.89 -6.96
CA LEU A 142 28.98 -17.51 -7.72
C LEU A 142 28.14 -18.74 -8.03
N LEU A 143 26.82 -18.58 -7.89
CA LEU A 143 25.84 -19.60 -8.20
C LEU A 143 24.98 -19.14 -9.39
N PRO A 144 24.43 -20.08 -10.18
CA PRO A 144 23.44 -19.73 -11.19
C PRO A 144 22.25 -18.99 -10.55
N ALA A 145 21.74 -17.97 -11.23
CA ALA A 145 20.59 -17.19 -10.78
C ALA A 145 19.38 -17.46 -11.68
N VAL A 146 18.18 -17.19 -11.14
CA VAL A 146 16.93 -17.19 -11.88
C VAL A 146 16.10 -15.98 -11.45
N THR A 147 15.63 -15.18 -12.42
CA THR A 147 14.88 -13.93 -12.15
C THR A 147 13.43 -13.97 -12.64
N GLU A 148 13.13 -14.91 -13.53
CA GLU A 148 11.78 -15.11 -14.08
C GLU A 148 11.00 -16.16 -13.28
N PRO A 149 9.79 -15.84 -12.78
CA PRO A 149 9.06 -16.73 -11.87
C PRO A 149 8.64 -18.06 -12.53
N LYS A 150 8.32 -18.06 -13.82
CA LYS A 150 7.95 -19.29 -14.55
C LYS A 150 9.14 -20.20 -14.76
N GLU A 151 10.32 -19.64 -15.06
CA GLU A 151 11.56 -20.39 -15.23
C GLU A 151 12.05 -20.98 -13.91
N ALA A 152 11.82 -20.27 -12.80
CA ALA A 152 12.20 -20.74 -11.47
C ALA A 152 11.45 -22.01 -11.03
N LEU A 153 10.28 -22.28 -11.61
CA LEU A 153 9.50 -23.51 -11.38
C LEU A 153 9.99 -24.71 -12.18
N ALA A 154 10.83 -24.51 -13.20
CA ALA A 154 11.25 -25.59 -14.09
C ALA A 154 12.14 -26.60 -13.35
N ASP A 155 12.06 -27.85 -13.77
CA ASP A 155 12.96 -28.90 -13.29
C ASP A 155 14.42 -28.55 -13.62
N GLY A 156 15.28 -28.57 -12.59
CA GLY A 156 16.69 -28.20 -12.74
C GLY A 156 16.99 -26.70 -12.65
N ALA A 157 15.99 -25.85 -12.39
CA ALA A 157 16.20 -24.42 -12.11
C ALA A 157 17.11 -24.22 -10.89
N PRO A 158 17.89 -23.13 -10.85
CA PRO A 158 18.68 -22.78 -9.67
C PRO A 158 17.81 -22.72 -8.41
N GLN A 159 18.19 -23.46 -7.35
CA GLN A 159 17.45 -23.49 -6.10
C GLN A 159 17.92 -22.38 -5.16
N LEU A 160 17.02 -21.47 -4.79
CA LEU A 160 17.33 -20.39 -3.84
C LEU A 160 17.38 -20.92 -2.41
N HIS A 161 16.40 -21.73 -2.03
CA HIS A 161 16.25 -22.30 -0.70
C HIS A 161 16.22 -23.82 -0.79
N ASP A 162 17.11 -24.48 -0.09
CA ASP A 162 17.28 -25.94 -0.19
C ASP A 162 16.03 -26.72 0.28
N ALA A 163 15.22 -26.12 1.15
CA ALA A 163 13.97 -26.68 1.66
C ALA A 163 12.76 -26.45 0.74
N VAL A 164 12.88 -25.61 -0.31
CA VAL A 164 11.75 -25.22 -1.17
C VAL A 164 11.88 -25.86 -2.53
N LYS A 165 11.11 -26.90 -2.79
CA LYS A 165 11.14 -27.61 -4.08
C LYS A 165 10.71 -26.67 -5.22
N ASN A 166 11.49 -26.65 -6.31
CA ASN A 166 11.22 -25.86 -7.51
C ASN A 166 10.93 -24.38 -7.23
N ASN A 167 11.53 -23.81 -6.18
CA ASN A 167 11.33 -22.43 -5.76
C ASN A 167 9.86 -22.01 -5.53
N LEU A 168 8.92 -22.96 -5.48
CA LEU A 168 7.50 -22.69 -5.27
C LEU A 168 7.23 -22.42 -3.79
N ASN A 169 6.98 -21.14 -3.43
CA ASN A 169 6.58 -20.79 -2.07
C ASN A 169 5.12 -21.16 -1.82
N ALA A 170 4.23 -20.89 -2.78
CA ALA A 170 2.81 -21.10 -2.63
C ALA A 170 2.12 -21.39 -3.95
N TYR A 171 1.18 -22.33 -3.91
CA TYR A 171 0.13 -22.48 -4.93
C TYR A 171 -1.20 -22.08 -4.27
N TRP A 172 -1.89 -21.10 -4.85
CA TRP A 172 -3.12 -20.55 -4.27
C TRP A 172 -4.20 -20.40 -5.33
N THR A 173 -5.47 -20.64 -4.96
CA THR A 173 -6.59 -20.58 -5.89
C THR A 173 -7.82 -19.93 -5.26
N CYS A 174 -8.69 -19.35 -6.10
CA CYS A 174 -10.03 -18.93 -5.71
C CYS A 174 -11.02 -19.03 -6.90
N GLY A 175 -12.29 -19.14 -6.59
CA GLY A 175 -13.36 -19.27 -7.57
C GLY A 175 -13.69 -20.71 -7.97
N ASP A 176 -14.51 -20.86 -9.01
CA ASP A 176 -15.00 -22.15 -9.52
C ASP A 176 -14.26 -22.54 -10.81
N ARG A 177 -13.27 -23.43 -10.71
CA ARG A 177 -12.50 -23.91 -11.86
C ARG A 177 -13.39 -24.59 -12.90
N GLN A 178 -14.20 -25.56 -12.46
CA GLN A 178 -14.98 -26.40 -13.37
C GLN A 178 -16.06 -25.58 -14.11
N GLY A 179 -16.80 -24.74 -13.39
CA GLY A 179 -17.80 -23.87 -13.99
C GLY A 179 -17.17 -22.89 -14.98
N THR A 180 -16.00 -22.32 -14.64
CA THR A 180 -15.26 -21.40 -15.51
C THR A 180 -14.80 -22.08 -16.79
N ASP A 181 -14.17 -23.28 -16.70
CA ASP A 181 -13.69 -24.03 -17.86
C ASP A 181 -14.84 -24.45 -18.77
N THR A 182 -15.98 -24.86 -18.20
CA THR A 182 -17.19 -25.18 -18.96
C THR A 182 -17.75 -23.96 -19.67
N ALA A 183 -17.84 -22.83 -18.98
CA ALA A 183 -18.36 -21.59 -19.56
C ALA A 183 -17.47 -21.05 -20.68
N ILE A 184 -16.15 -21.15 -20.55
CA ILE A 184 -15.20 -20.76 -21.61
C ILE A 184 -15.36 -21.68 -22.82
N SER A 185 -15.45 -23.00 -22.62
CA SER A 185 -15.54 -23.97 -23.71
C SER A 185 -16.85 -23.85 -24.52
N SER A 186 -17.92 -23.37 -23.89
CA SER A 186 -19.24 -23.18 -24.50
C SER A 186 -19.49 -21.75 -25.00
N ALA A 187 -18.59 -20.81 -24.76
CA ALA A 187 -18.79 -19.41 -25.13
C ALA A 187 -18.72 -19.18 -26.65
N GLU A 188 -19.52 -18.25 -27.16
CA GLU A 188 -19.47 -17.86 -28.57
C GLU A 188 -18.17 -17.15 -28.94
N VAL A 189 -17.61 -16.41 -27.98
CA VAL A 189 -16.40 -15.62 -28.17
C VAL A 189 -15.53 -15.72 -26.94
N ALA A 190 -14.26 -16.03 -27.14
CA ALA A 190 -13.24 -15.93 -26.09
C ALA A 190 -12.06 -15.12 -26.61
N VAL A 191 -11.43 -14.35 -25.73
CA VAL A 191 -10.16 -13.65 -25.94
C VAL A 191 -9.16 -14.08 -24.90
N GLU A 192 -7.92 -14.22 -25.33
CA GLU A 192 -6.81 -14.61 -24.48
C GLU A 192 -5.69 -13.59 -24.59
N LEU A 193 -4.95 -13.40 -23.49
CA LEU A 193 -3.83 -12.49 -23.46
C LEU A 193 -2.79 -12.96 -22.42
N ASP A 194 -1.53 -12.95 -22.83
CA ASP A 194 -0.40 -13.01 -21.91
C ASP A 194 -0.04 -11.59 -21.45
N ILE A 195 -0.12 -11.35 -20.15
CA ILE A 195 0.12 -10.04 -19.55
C ILE A 195 1.34 -10.10 -18.66
N TYR A 196 2.16 -9.06 -18.76
CA TYR A 196 3.21 -8.77 -17.81
C TYR A 196 2.87 -7.50 -17.03
N ASN A 197 2.62 -7.67 -15.74
CA ASN A 197 2.65 -6.58 -14.78
C ASN A 197 4.10 -6.46 -14.29
N GLN A 198 4.88 -5.58 -14.90
CA GLN A 198 6.31 -5.48 -14.63
C GLN A 198 6.61 -5.05 -13.19
N ARG A 199 7.75 -5.48 -12.69
CA ARG A 199 8.25 -5.10 -11.37
C ARG A 199 8.55 -3.61 -11.32
N THR A 200 8.13 -2.96 -10.22
CA THR A 200 8.32 -1.52 -10.00
C THR A 200 8.91 -1.24 -8.63
N ILE A 201 9.63 -0.13 -8.50
CA ILE A 201 10.31 0.30 -7.28
C ILE A 201 9.56 1.50 -6.69
N ASN A 202 9.07 1.36 -5.47
CA ASN A 202 8.59 2.51 -4.73
C ASN A 202 9.75 3.48 -4.42
N SER A 203 9.60 4.73 -4.81
CA SER A 203 10.65 5.73 -4.68
C SER A 203 10.21 6.92 -3.82
N PRO A 204 9.91 6.73 -2.51
CA PRO A 204 9.60 7.86 -1.65
C PRO A 204 10.79 8.82 -1.58
N ILE A 205 10.52 10.12 -1.44
CA ILE A 205 11.58 11.14 -1.37
C ILE A 205 12.51 10.89 -0.18
N GLU A 206 11.97 10.54 0.98
CA GLU A 206 12.75 10.10 2.14
C GLU A 206 13.15 8.63 1.99
N PRO A 207 14.45 8.27 1.90
CA PRO A 207 14.90 6.90 2.09
C PRO A 207 14.59 6.39 3.50
N ARG A 208 14.80 5.09 3.76
CA ARG A 208 14.61 4.53 5.09
C ARG A 208 15.70 5.03 6.05
N ALA A 209 15.31 5.19 7.32
CA ALA A 209 16.25 5.49 8.41
C ALA A 209 15.75 4.85 9.70
N ALA A 210 16.70 4.48 10.57
CA ALA A 210 16.45 3.92 11.90
C ALA A 210 17.50 4.43 12.89
N LEU A 211 17.07 4.75 14.11
CA LEU A 211 17.93 5.12 15.24
C LEU A 211 17.46 4.33 16.45
N GLY A 212 18.29 3.42 16.92
CA GLY A 212 18.07 2.64 18.12
C GLY A 212 18.76 3.28 19.33
N ASP A 213 18.07 3.30 20.45
CA ASP A 213 18.60 3.71 21.76
C ASP A 213 18.26 2.67 22.81
N TYR A 214 19.08 2.59 23.86
CA TYR A 214 18.89 1.66 24.98
C TYR A 214 19.26 2.31 26.30
N ASP A 215 18.31 2.35 27.22
CA ASP A 215 18.54 2.80 28.60
C ASP A 215 18.94 1.60 29.48
N PRO A 216 20.21 1.49 29.96
CA PRO A 216 20.65 0.40 30.80
C PRO A 216 20.04 0.43 32.20
N THR A 217 19.42 1.54 32.63
CA THR A 217 18.80 1.68 33.94
C THR A 217 17.44 0.99 34.02
N THR A 218 16.62 1.23 32.97
CA THR A 218 15.28 0.67 32.85
C THR A 218 15.24 -0.59 31.99
N GLU A 219 16.33 -0.88 31.28
CA GLU A 219 16.44 -1.93 30.26
C GLU A 219 15.43 -1.75 29.12
N GLU A 220 15.11 -0.50 28.78
CA GLU A 220 14.15 -0.14 27.75
C GLU A 220 14.87 0.29 26.47
N TYR A 221 14.21 -0.06 25.35
CA TYR A 221 14.67 0.32 24.02
C TYR A 221 13.76 1.39 23.44
N THR A 222 14.34 2.32 22.72
CA THR A 222 13.61 3.27 21.87
C THR A 222 14.09 3.15 20.42
N LEU A 223 13.16 2.91 19.52
CA LEU A 223 13.39 2.95 18.07
C LEU A 223 12.76 4.20 17.48
N TYR A 224 13.57 5.06 16.87
CA TYR A 224 13.06 6.07 15.94
C TYR A 224 13.20 5.51 14.53
N ALA A 225 12.11 5.46 13.75
CA ALA A 225 12.14 4.87 12.42
C ALA A 225 11.19 5.57 11.45
N SER A 226 11.60 5.62 10.17
CA SER A 226 10.69 6.00 9.10
C SER A 226 9.75 4.82 8.79
N THR A 227 8.63 4.75 9.51
CA THR A 227 7.65 3.67 9.42
C THR A 227 6.21 4.20 9.30
N GLN A 228 5.35 3.43 8.64
CA GLN A 228 3.90 3.69 8.56
C GLN A 228 3.08 2.90 9.61
N SER A 229 3.72 2.01 10.38
CA SER A 229 3.03 1.10 11.32
C SER A 229 3.83 0.91 12.62
N PRO A 230 3.94 1.94 13.48
CA PRO A 230 4.79 1.88 14.69
C PRO A 230 4.43 0.74 15.64
N HIS A 231 3.13 0.53 15.91
CA HIS A 231 2.68 -0.52 16.83
C HIS A 231 2.93 -1.93 16.28
N ASN A 232 2.73 -2.14 14.97
CA ASN A 232 3.06 -3.41 14.33
C ASN A 232 4.57 -3.68 14.39
N HIS A 233 5.39 -2.67 14.09
CA HIS A 233 6.85 -2.82 14.20
C HIS A 233 7.30 -3.08 15.65
N ARG A 234 6.65 -2.44 16.66
CA ARG A 234 6.90 -2.75 18.06
C ARG A 234 6.67 -4.23 18.36
N PHE A 235 5.53 -4.78 17.92
CA PHE A 235 5.20 -6.20 18.12
C PHE A 235 6.19 -7.12 17.39
N LEU A 236 6.40 -6.89 16.10
CA LEU A 236 7.27 -7.74 15.27
C LEU A 236 8.72 -7.73 15.79
N LEU A 237 9.24 -6.57 16.19
CA LEU A 237 10.59 -6.43 16.69
C LEU A 237 10.76 -7.04 18.07
N ALA A 238 9.90 -6.69 19.02
CA ALA A 238 10.03 -7.14 20.40
C ALA A 238 9.83 -8.65 20.51
N GLU A 239 8.67 -9.15 20.08
CA GLU A 239 8.26 -10.53 20.29
C GLU A 239 8.90 -11.51 19.30
N LEU A 240 9.02 -11.10 18.01
CA LEU A 240 9.39 -12.05 16.97
C LEU A 240 10.85 -11.97 16.52
N VAL A 241 11.58 -10.89 16.82
CA VAL A 241 12.99 -10.77 16.40
C VAL A 241 13.96 -10.67 17.58
N LEU A 242 13.65 -9.81 18.55
CA LEU A 242 14.52 -9.56 19.71
C LEU A 242 14.26 -10.50 20.89
N GLY A 243 13.08 -11.12 20.98
CA GLY A 243 12.68 -11.96 22.12
C GLY A 243 12.62 -11.19 23.43
N ILE A 244 12.13 -9.95 23.43
CA ILE A 244 12.00 -9.09 24.61
C ILE A 244 10.53 -8.77 24.89
N PRO A 245 10.17 -8.47 26.16
CA PRO A 245 8.81 -8.04 26.47
C PRO A 245 8.40 -6.79 25.70
N LEU A 246 7.16 -6.76 25.24
CA LEU A 246 6.63 -5.67 24.41
C LEU A 246 6.73 -4.30 25.07
N ASN A 247 6.53 -4.23 26.39
CA ASN A 247 6.63 -3.00 27.17
C ASN A 247 8.08 -2.49 27.37
N LYS A 248 9.08 -3.24 26.91
CA LYS A 248 10.48 -2.80 26.89
C LYS A 248 10.89 -2.13 25.59
N LEU A 249 10.01 -2.06 24.59
CA LEU A 249 10.29 -1.39 23.32
C LEU A 249 9.28 -0.29 23.06
N ARG A 250 9.77 0.94 22.92
CA ARG A 250 9.03 2.09 22.37
C ARG A 250 9.43 2.33 20.92
N VAL A 251 8.45 2.53 20.05
CA VAL A 251 8.68 2.90 18.64
C VAL A 251 8.09 4.29 18.38
N VAL A 252 8.92 5.17 17.88
CA VAL A 252 8.58 6.55 17.52
C VAL A 252 8.82 6.76 16.03
N ALA A 253 7.79 7.15 15.30
CA ALA A 253 7.90 7.52 13.89
C ALA A 253 7.79 9.05 13.76
N PRO A 254 8.89 9.79 13.59
CA PRO A 254 8.85 11.24 13.31
C PRO A 254 8.08 11.55 12.03
N SER A 255 8.27 12.68 11.40
CA SER A 255 7.76 12.94 10.05
C SER A 255 8.30 11.89 9.09
N VAL A 256 7.45 11.41 8.17
CA VAL A 256 7.81 10.41 7.18
C VAL A 256 7.56 10.95 5.79
N GLY A 257 8.62 11.03 4.99
CA GLY A 257 8.65 11.62 3.65
C GLY A 257 8.20 10.68 2.55
N GLY A 258 6.98 10.17 2.66
CA GLY A 258 6.40 9.19 1.75
C GLY A 258 6.68 7.75 2.17
N SER A 259 5.78 6.85 1.80
CA SER A 259 5.93 5.41 2.04
C SER A 259 5.43 4.57 0.85
N PHE A 260 4.21 4.77 0.40
CA PHE A 260 3.55 4.10 -0.72
C PHE A 260 3.50 2.56 -0.62
N GLY A 261 3.67 2.05 0.62
CA GLY A 261 3.70 0.63 0.96
C GLY A 261 5.04 0.17 1.55
N THR A 262 6.18 0.72 1.11
CA THR A 262 7.51 0.19 1.46
C THR A 262 7.86 0.26 2.94
N LYS A 263 7.41 1.30 3.66
CA LYS A 263 7.77 1.51 5.07
C LYS A 263 6.83 0.79 6.06
N GLY A 264 5.97 -0.10 5.55
CA GLY A 264 5.15 -1.02 6.34
C GLY A 264 5.83 -2.37 6.66
N TYR A 265 6.99 -2.62 6.08
CA TYR A 265 7.73 -3.86 6.20
C TYR A 265 8.80 -3.77 7.27
N LEU A 266 9.11 -4.93 7.87
CA LEU A 266 10.25 -5.05 8.76
C LEU A 266 11.51 -5.32 7.94
N TYR A 267 12.54 -4.52 8.18
CA TYR A 267 13.84 -4.59 7.50
C TYR A 267 14.98 -4.84 8.49
N PRO A 268 16.12 -5.36 8.02
CA PRO A 268 17.28 -5.68 8.85
C PRO A 268 17.83 -4.51 9.69
N ASP A 269 17.73 -3.30 9.17
CA ASP A 269 18.25 -2.09 9.84
C ASP A 269 17.63 -1.85 11.21
N MET A 270 16.33 -2.12 11.39
CA MET A 270 15.63 -1.86 12.64
C MET A 270 16.09 -2.75 13.80
N PRO A 271 16.11 -4.09 13.69
CA PRO A 271 16.63 -4.92 14.78
C PRO A 271 18.13 -4.74 15.01
N LEU A 272 18.91 -4.42 13.95
CA LEU A 272 20.34 -4.19 14.08
C LEU A 272 20.68 -2.97 14.94
N VAL A 273 20.01 -1.81 14.69
CA VAL A 273 20.27 -0.62 15.50
C VAL A 273 19.89 -0.81 16.96
N LEU A 274 18.82 -1.56 17.25
CA LEU A 274 18.38 -1.89 18.61
C LEU A 274 19.35 -2.86 19.32
N TYR A 275 19.74 -3.93 18.64
CA TYR A 275 20.71 -4.89 19.15
C TYR A 275 22.05 -4.22 19.49
N LEU A 276 22.55 -3.43 18.55
CA LEU A 276 23.84 -2.72 18.70
C LEU A 276 23.77 -1.61 19.76
N ALA A 277 22.63 -0.92 19.90
CA ALA A 277 22.47 0.08 20.95
C ALA A 277 22.59 -0.53 22.35
N LYS A 278 22.02 -1.72 22.56
CA LYS A 278 22.17 -2.47 23.81
C LYS A 278 23.61 -2.96 24.00
N GLU A 279 24.21 -3.60 22.99
CA GLU A 279 25.57 -4.15 23.06
C GLU A 279 26.59 -3.07 23.40
N LEU A 280 26.50 -1.91 22.72
CA LEU A 280 27.47 -0.82 22.82
C LEU A 280 27.11 0.20 23.91
N ARG A 281 25.90 0.15 24.48
CA ARG A 281 25.35 1.14 25.42
C ARG A 281 25.45 2.59 24.92
N ARG A 282 25.23 2.74 23.63
CA ARG A 282 25.24 4.02 22.91
C ARG A 282 24.17 3.98 21.82
N PRO A 283 23.49 5.09 21.54
CA PRO A 283 22.54 5.13 20.42
C PRO A 283 23.24 4.81 19.09
N VAL A 284 22.55 4.04 18.22
CA VAL A 284 23.08 3.66 16.89
C VAL A 284 22.11 4.09 15.82
N LYS A 285 22.59 4.88 14.86
CA LYS A 285 21.81 5.42 13.74
C LYS A 285 22.24 4.80 12.42
N TRP A 286 21.26 4.48 11.59
CA TRP A 286 21.43 4.07 10.21
C TRP A 286 20.57 4.93 9.30
N VAL A 287 21.07 5.31 8.14
CA VAL A 287 20.35 6.06 7.10
C VAL A 287 20.68 5.43 5.75
N ASP A 288 19.65 5.06 4.98
CA ASP A 288 19.84 4.49 3.65
C ASP A 288 20.19 5.55 2.61
N SER A 289 20.89 5.13 1.57
CA SER A 289 21.08 5.92 0.36
C SER A 289 19.92 5.69 -0.62
N ARG A 290 19.81 6.54 -1.65
CA ARG A 290 18.81 6.34 -2.73
C ARG A 290 19.01 5.00 -3.44
N ASN A 291 20.25 4.69 -3.83
CA ASN A 291 20.58 3.44 -4.50
C ASN A 291 20.41 2.23 -3.55
N GLY A 292 20.77 2.40 -2.28
CA GLY A 292 20.54 1.39 -1.25
C GLY A 292 19.06 1.03 -1.12
N LEU A 293 18.17 2.05 -1.09
CA LEU A 293 16.72 1.85 -1.07
C LEU A 293 16.26 1.03 -2.30
N MET A 294 16.72 1.36 -3.50
CA MET A 294 16.28 0.69 -4.72
C MET A 294 16.69 -0.79 -4.77
N ARG A 295 17.85 -1.12 -4.19
CA ARG A 295 18.40 -2.48 -4.15
C ARG A 295 17.95 -3.33 -2.95
N SER A 296 17.30 -2.74 -1.93
CA SER A 296 17.03 -3.45 -0.67
C SER A 296 15.63 -3.27 -0.10
N THR A 297 14.86 -2.33 -0.61
CA THR A 297 13.49 -2.11 -0.18
C THR A 297 12.54 -2.93 -1.06
N VAL A 298 11.52 -3.53 -0.47
CA VAL A 298 10.54 -4.34 -1.21
C VAL A 298 10.06 -3.62 -2.48
N GLN A 299 9.96 -4.39 -3.56
CA GLN A 299 9.48 -3.94 -4.86
C GLN A 299 8.05 -4.42 -5.09
N GLY A 300 7.30 -3.80 -5.99
CA GLY A 300 5.89 -4.11 -6.23
C GLY A 300 5.62 -4.82 -7.55
N ARG A 301 4.38 -5.28 -7.74
CA ARG A 301 3.84 -5.88 -8.97
C ARG A 301 4.46 -7.26 -9.29
N ASP A 302 5.08 -7.41 -10.47
CA ASP A 302 5.83 -8.57 -10.98
C ASP A 302 5.01 -9.86 -11.10
N HIS A 303 4.02 -9.82 -11.97
CA HIS A 303 3.20 -10.96 -12.34
C HIS A 303 3.29 -11.26 -13.82
N ARG A 304 3.54 -12.51 -14.18
CA ARG A 304 3.33 -13.07 -15.52
C ARG A 304 1.98 -13.78 -15.52
N GLN A 305 1.04 -13.30 -16.31
CA GLN A 305 -0.34 -13.77 -16.25
C GLN A 305 -0.83 -14.23 -17.62
N HIS A 306 -1.42 -15.42 -17.66
CA HIS A 306 -2.21 -15.88 -18.80
C HIS A 306 -3.68 -15.77 -18.44
N VAL A 307 -4.44 -15.01 -19.24
CA VAL A 307 -5.82 -14.66 -18.92
C VAL A 307 -6.76 -14.91 -20.08
N THR A 308 -7.94 -15.43 -19.79
CA THR A 308 -9.00 -15.71 -20.79
C THR A 308 -10.30 -15.06 -20.32
N LEU A 309 -10.92 -14.27 -21.20
CA LEU A 309 -12.26 -13.69 -21.00
C LEU A 309 -13.19 -14.27 -22.07
N ALA A 310 -14.35 -14.73 -21.68
CA ALA A 310 -15.33 -15.35 -22.56
C ALA A 310 -16.72 -14.76 -22.40
N GLY A 311 -17.53 -14.80 -23.48
CA GLY A 311 -18.88 -14.27 -23.47
C GLY A 311 -19.61 -14.50 -24.81
N ASP A 312 -20.68 -13.74 -25.03
CA ASP A 312 -21.51 -13.80 -26.23
C ASP A 312 -21.21 -12.66 -27.22
N ARG A 313 -21.77 -12.69 -28.39
CA ARG A 313 -21.61 -11.63 -29.41
C ARG A 313 -22.38 -10.34 -29.10
N ASP A 314 -23.30 -10.40 -28.15
CA ASP A 314 -24.03 -9.22 -27.66
C ASP A 314 -23.23 -8.45 -26.57
N GLY A 315 -22.06 -8.95 -26.22
CA GLY A 315 -21.13 -8.28 -25.29
C GLY A 315 -21.38 -8.61 -23.81
N ARG A 316 -22.12 -9.68 -23.50
CA ARG A 316 -22.24 -10.17 -22.13
C ARG A 316 -21.08 -11.10 -21.81
N ILE A 317 -20.35 -10.79 -20.76
CA ILE A 317 -19.23 -11.57 -20.25
C ILE A 317 -19.78 -12.71 -19.38
N THR A 318 -19.34 -13.94 -19.63
CA THR A 318 -19.81 -15.13 -18.92
C THR A 318 -18.72 -15.81 -18.09
N ALA A 319 -17.45 -15.68 -18.48
CA ALA A 319 -16.37 -16.31 -17.74
C ALA A 319 -15.05 -15.52 -17.78
N LEU A 320 -14.27 -15.65 -16.70
CA LEU A 320 -12.91 -15.11 -16.56
C LEU A 320 -11.99 -16.15 -15.92
N ARG A 321 -10.87 -16.48 -16.59
CA ARG A 321 -9.83 -17.34 -16.03
C ARG A 321 -8.50 -16.60 -15.99
N CYS A 322 -7.78 -16.72 -14.86
CA CYS A 322 -6.43 -16.18 -14.69
C CYS A 322 -5.50 -17.25 -14.13
N THR A 323 -4.39 -17.48 -14.81
CA THR A 323 -3.22 -18.20 -14.28
C THR A 323 -2.09 -17.21 -14.11
N SER A 324 -1.59 -17.02 -12.89
CA SER A 324 -0.57 -16.04 -12.55
C SER A 324 0.67 -16.66 -11.96
N TYR A 325 1.83 -16.30 -12.48
CA TYR A 325 3.14 -16.58 -11.90
C TYR A 325 3.64 -15.31 -11.21
N ALA A 326 3.56 -15.28 -9.88
CA ALA A 326 3.92 -14.14 -9.06
C ALA A 326 5.35 -14.26 -8.54
N ASN A 327 6.17 -13.27 -8.81
CA ASN A 327 7.57 -13.24 -8.40
C ASN A 327 7.73 -12.67 -6.99
N LEU A 328 7.93 -13.51 -5.98
CA LEU A 328 8.14 -13.09 -4.60
C LEU A 328 9.52 -12.49 -4.33
N GLY A 329 10.46 -12.62 -5.28
CA GLY A 329 11.86 -12.33 -5.02
C GLY A 329 12.52 -13.35 -4.12
N ALA A 330 13.62 -12.97 -3.47
CA ALA A 330 14.47 -13.92 -2.74
C ALA A 330 13.88 -14.44 -1.43
N TYR A 331 12.93 -13.72 -0.83
CA TYR A 331 12.34 -14.04 0.48
C TYR A 331 10.85 -13.65 0.54
N PRO A 332 10.03 -14.36 1.33
CA PRO A 332 8.65 -13.95 1.58
C PRO A 332 8.67 -12.76 2.55
N SER A 333 8.67 -11.54 2.06
CA SER A 333 8.68 -10.34 2.93
C SER A 333 7.54 -10.38 3.96
N THR A 334 7.45 -9.39 4.84
CA THR A 334 6.48 -9.37 5.96
C THR A 334 5.05 -9.76 5.55
N ILE A 335 4.56 -9.33 4.36
CA ILE A 335 3.20 -9.64 3.85
C ILE A 335 3.17 -9.99 2.35
N GLY A 336 4.32 -10.16 1.71
CA GLY A 336 4.43 -10.36 0.25
C GLY A 336 3.55 -11.47 -0.32
N PRO A 337 3.54 -12.68 0.28
CA PRO A 337 2.70 -13.76 -0.23
C PRO A 337 1.21 -13.43 -0.31
N GLY A 338 0.63 -12.78 0.72
CA GLY A 338 -0.78 -12.38 0.72
C GLY A 338 -1.11 -11.32 -0.33
N VAL A 339 -0.17 -10.38 -0.56
CA VAL A 339 -0.29 -9.35 -1.61
C VAL A 339 -0.32 -9.98 -3.00
N ALA A 340 0.59 -10.92 -3.27
CA ALA A 340 0.73 -11.55 -4.57
C ALA A 340 -0.40 -12.53 -4.91
N THR A 341 -1.09 -13.07 -3.92
CA THR A 341 -2.13 -14.08 -4.08
C THR A 341 -3.54 -13.52 -3.82
N ALA A 342 -3.96 -13.43 -2.54
CA ALA A 342 -5.33 -13.12 -2.17
C ALA A 342 -5.79 -11.73 -2.63
N LEU A 343 -4.96 -10.69 -2.48
CA LEU A 343 -5.36 -9.34 -2.91
C LEU A 343 -5.52 -9.24 -4.43
N MET A 344 -4.65 -9.87 -5.20
CA MET A 344 -4.73 -9.85 -6.66
C MET A 344 -5.84 -10.78 -7.14
N GLY A 345 -5.80 -12.06 -6.77
CA GLY A 345 -6.68 -13.09 -7.33
C GLY A 345 -8.15 -12.87 -7.05
N ARG A 346 -8.52 -12.41 -5.84
CA ARG A 346 -9.92 -12.13 -5.50
C ARG A 346 -10.47 -10.84 -6.13
N SER A 347 -9.62 -10.00 -6.71
CA SER A 347 -9.98 -8.70 -7.31
C SER A 347 -10.14 -8.73 -8.83
N ILE A 348 -9.89 -9.86 -9.51
CA ILE A 348 -9.79 -9.92 -10.98
C ILE A 348 -11.10 -9.63 -11.71
N THR A 349 -12.26 -9.82 -11.11
CA THR A 349 -13.56 -9.51 -11.74
C THR A 349 -13.83 -8.00 -11.83
N GLY A 350 -13.13 -7.19 -11.03
CA GLY A 350 -13.34 -5.74 -10.99
C GLY A 350 -14.81 -5.38 -10.72
N PRO A 351 -15.38 -4.35 -11.40
CA PRO A 351 -16.76 -3.91 -11.20
C PRO A 351 -17.80 -4.75 -11.96
N TYR A 352 -17.41 -5.86 -12.55
CA TYR A 352 -18.26 -6.62 -13.47
C TYR A 352 -18.93 -7.83 -12.83
N ALA A 353 -20.18 -8.05 -13.19
CA ALA A 353 -20.98 -9.21 -12.80
C ALA A 353 -20.62 -10.41 -13.71
N ILE A 354 -19.55 -11.12 -13.38
CA ILE A 354 -19.08 -12.30 -14.14
C ILE A 354 -19.54 -13.56 -13.40
N PRO A 355 -20.40 -14.40 -14.02
CA PRO A 355 -20.96 -15.58 -13.36
C PRO A 355 -19.93 -16.65 -12.99
N HIS A 356 -18.91 -16.84 -13.81
CA HIS A 356 -17.90 -17.86 -13.62
C HIS A 356 -16.51 -17.25 -13.64
N ALA A 357 -15.80 -17.28 -12.52
CA ALA A 357 -14.44 -16.78 -12.42
C ALA A 357 -13.55 -17.76 -11.65
N PHE A 358 -12.32 -17.89 -12.13
CA PHE A 358 -11.30 -18.71 -11.48
C PHE A 358 -9.92 -18.06 -11.59
N CYS A 359 -9.20 -18.02 -10.48
CA CYS A 359 -7.80 -17.58 -10.44
C CYS A 359 -6.93 -18.60 -9.74
N GLU A 360 -5.77 -18.89 -10.35
CA GLU A 360 -4.69 -19.64 -9.73
C GLU A 360 -3.40 -18.85 -9.76
N VAL A 361 -2.62 -18.91 -8.67
CA VAL A 361 -1.37 -18.18 -8.51
C VAL A 361 -0.26 -19.12 -8.05
N TYR A 362 0.84 -19.14 -8.81
CA TYR A 362 2.11 -19.75 -8.44
C TYR A 362 3.02 -18.66 -7.90
N ALA A 363 3.16 -18.56 -6.59
CA ALA A 363 4.03 -17.60 -5.93
C ALA A 363 5.44 -18.18 -5.77
N THR A 364 6.42 -17.61 -6.47
CA THR A 364 7.71 -18.24 -6.74
C THR A 364 8.86 -17.39 -6.23
N PHE A 365 9.87 -18.02 -5.65
CA PHE A 365 11.14 -17.37 -5.30
C PHE A 365 12.05 -17.21 -6.53
N THR A 366 12.72 -16.06 -6.59
CA THR A 366 13.71 -15.73 -7.62
C THR A 366 14.85 -14.91 -7.02
N ASN A 367 15.96 -14.77 -7.75
CA ASN A 367 17.11 -13.97 -7.33
C ASN A 367 16.90 -12.48 -7.56
N THR A 368 15.77 -11.95 -7.11
CA THR A 368 15.41 -10.52 -7.15
C THR A 368 15.11 -10.01 -5.74
N VAL A 369 15.04 -8.70 -5.57
CA VAL A 369 14.64 -8.06 -4.30
C VAL A 369 13.28 -8.61 -3.85
N PRO A 370 13.05 -8.86 -2.55
CA PRO A 370 11.75 -9.34 -2.06
C PRO A 370 10.56 -8.49 -2.50
N LEU A 371 9.46 -9.17 -2.84
CA LEU A 371 8.22 -8.52 -3.23
C LEU A 371 7.47 -7.95 -2.02
N GLY A 372 6.80 -6.83 -2.22
CA GLY A 372 5.93 -6.22 -1.23
C GLY A 372 4.84 -5.34 -1.86
N ALA A 373 4.11 -4.66 -1.00
CA ALA A 373 3.06 -3.77 -1.44
C ALA A 373 3.62 -2.50 -2.07
N GLN A 374 3.10 -2.18 -3.24
CA GLN A 374 3.14 -0.84 -3.83
C GLN A 374 1.71 -0.31 -3.92
N ARG A 375 1.53 1.00 -3.74
CA ARG A 375 0.24 1.70 -3.78
C ARG A 375 -0.75 1.04 -4.76
N GLY A 376 -1.91 0.57 -4.28
CA GLY A 376 -2.87 -0.20 -5.08
C GLY A 376 -2.55 -1.68 -5.27
N SER A 377 -1.62 -2.26 -4.47
CA SER A 377 -1.13 -3.63 -4.62
C SER A 377 -2.24 -4.70 -4.76
N GLY A 378 -2.03 -5.63 -5.67
CA GLY A 378 -2.99 -6.68 -6.04
C GLY A 378 -4.11 -6.16 -6.93
N ARG A 379 -4.74 -5.04 -6.55
CA ARG A 379 -5.89 -4.46 -7.24
C ARG A 379 -5.51 -3.81 -8.57
N ALA A 380 -4.35 -3.14 -8.63
CA ALA A 380 -3.86 -2.53 -9.87
C ALA A 380 -3.52 -3.60 -10.91
N GLU A 381 -2.89 -4.70 -10.47
CA GLU A 381 -2.57 -5.86 -11.31
C GLU A 381 -3.84 -6.53 -11.86
N ALA A 382 -4.83 -6.73 -10.98
CA ALA A 382 -6.13 -7.31 -11.33
C ALA A 382 -6.92 -6.41 -12.29
N THR A 383 -6.94 -5.09 -12.04
CA THR A 383 -7.66 -4.15 -12.90
C THR A 383 -7.00 -4.04 -14.28
N TYR A 384 -5.67 -4.04 -14.35
CA TYR A 384 -4.98 -3.97 -15.63
C TYR A 384 -5.34 -5.17 -16.53
N LEU A 385 -5.29 -6.39 -15.99
CA LEU A 385 -5.64 -7.57 -16.79
C LEU A 385 -7.11 -7.52 -17.24
N MET A 386 -8.03 -7.17 -16.34
CA MET A 386 -9.46 -7.16 -16.66
C MET A 386 -9.81 -6.10 -17.72
N GLU A 387 -9.33 -4.88 -17.52
CA GLU A 387 -9.64 -3.75 -18.40
C GLU A 387 -9.03 -3.89 -19.81
N ARG A 388 -7.85 -4.54 -19.92
CA ARG A 388 -7.27 -4.92 -21.21
C ARG A 388 -8.09 -5.99 -21.92
N LEU A 389 -8.56 -6.99 -21.19
CA LEU A 389 -9.40 -8.04 -21.77
C LEU A 389 -10.75 -7.52 -22.24
N VAL A 390 -11.38 -6.60 -21.51
CA VAL A 390 -12.66 -5.99 -21.91
C VAL A 390 -12.51 -5.23 -23.23
N ASP A 391 -11.42 -4.48 -23.41
CA ASP A 391 -11.14 -3.77 -24.68
C ASP A 391 -10.91 -4.75 -25.83
N LEU A 392 -10.12 -5.81 -25.63
CA LEU A 392 -9.89 -6.83 -26.65
C LEU A 392 -11.17 -7.59 -27.02
N TYR A 393 -12.00 -7.90 -26.03
CA TYR A 393 -13.28 -8.56 -26.23
C TYR A 393 -14.23 -7.66 -27.03
N ALA A 394 -14.38 -6.39 -26.62
CA ALA A 394 -15.20 -5.40 -27.32
C ALA A 394 -14.74 -5.25 -28.80
N GLN A 395 -13.43 -5.15 -29.02
CA GLN A 395 -12.85 -5.07 -30.37
C GLN A 395 -13.16 -6.32 -31.20
N LYS A 396 -13.07 -7.50 -30.60
CA LYS A 396 -13.30 -8.80 -31.29
C LYS A 396 -14.75 -8.97 -31.73
N ILE A 397 -15.71 -8.46 -30.95
CA ILE A 397 -17.14 -8.53 -31.28
C ILE A 397 -17.66 -7.30 -32.02
N GLY A 398 -16.80 -6.26 -32.20
CA GLY A 398 -17.16 -5.04 -32.94
C GLY A 398 -18.07 -4.10 -32.16
N LEU A 399 -18.09 -4.16 -30.85
CA LEU A 399 -18.87 -3.26 -29.98
C LEU A 399 -17.98 -2.17 -29.35
N ASP A 400 -18.64 -1.07 -28.97
CA ASP A 400 -17.98 0.01 -28.24
C ASP A 400 -17.51 -0.47 -26.85
N PRO A 401 -16.23 -0.22 -26.45
CA PRO A 401 -15.71 -0.66 -25.16
C PRO A 401 -16.46 -0.09 -23.95
N ALA A 402 -17.02 1.12 -24.04
CA ALA A 402 -17.84 1.69 -22.97
C ALA A 402 -19.19 0.97 -22.87
N ALA A 403 -19.81 0.62 -24.00
CA ALA A 403 -21.07 -0.13 -24.03
C ALA A 403 -20.93 -1.53 -23.43
N VAL A 404 -19.81 -2.23 -23.71
CA VAL A 404 -19.53 -3.55 -23.12
C VAL A 404 -19.36 -3.43 -21.59
N ARG A 405 -18.65 -2.39 -21.09
CA ARG A 405 -18.51 -2.13 -19.67
C ARG A 405 -19.85 -1.90 -18.98
N LEU A 406 -20.65 -0.95 -19.50
CA LEU A 406 -21.98 -0.63 -18.92
C LEU A 406 -22.90 -1.83 -18.87
N ARG A 407 -22.84 -2.74 -19.86
CA ARG A 407 -23.66 -3.94 -19.93
C ARG A 407 -23.33 -4.96 -18.84
N ASN A 408 -22.08 -4.98 -18.40
CA ASN A 408 -21.57 -5.99 -17.46
C ASN A 408 -21.32 -5.48 -16.03
N MET A 409 -21.42 -4.17 -15.78
CA MET A 409 -21.26 -3.63 -14.43
C MET A 409 -22.35 -4.13 -13.50
N VAL A 410 -21.97 -4.39 -12.24
CA VAL A 410 -22.92 -4.75 -11.17
C VAL A 410 -23.88 -3.58 -10.97
N PRO A 411 -25.18 -3.77 -11.15
CA PRO A 411 -26.16 -2.69 -10.98
C PRO A 411 -26.40 -2.37 -9.49
N PRO A 412 -26.83 -1.12 -9.16
CA PRO A 412 -26.95 -0.64 -7.80
C PRO A 412 -27.92 -1.43 -6.90
N ASP A 413 -28.91 -2.07 -7.47
CA ASP A 413 -29.94 -2.86 -6.76
C ASP A 413 -29.46 -4.27 -6.36
N ARG A 414 -28.23 -4.67 -6.73
CA ARG A 414 -27.67 -5.98 -6.41
C ARG A 414 -26.70 -5.99 -5.23
N PHE A 415 -26.46 -4.85 -4.60
CA PHE A 415 -25.58 -4.81 -3.42
C PHE A 415 -26.34 -5.22 -2.13
N PRO A 416 -25.66 -5.93 -1.19
CA PRO A 416 -24.28 -6.40 -1.26
C PRO A 416 -24.10 -7.50 -2.33
N TYR A 417 -22.97 -7.43 -3.08
CA TYR A 417 -22.71 -8.31 -4.23
C TYR A 417 -21.51 -9.22 -3.98
N ASP A 418 -21.74 -10.53 -4.00
CA ASP A 418 -20.67 -11.54 -3.98
C ASP A 418 -20.03 -11.64 -5.38
N ASN A 419 -18.74 -11.39 -5.48
CA ASN A 419 -18.01 -11.44 -6.75
C ASN A 419 -17.61 -12.86 -7.20
N GLY A 420 -18.02 -13.90 -6.46
CA GLY A 420 -17.69 -15.30 -6.76
C GLY A 420 -16.24 -15.71 -6.45
N LEU A 421 -15.38 -14.78 -6.05
CA LEU A 421 -13.98 -15.01 -5.71
C LEU A 421 -13.69 -14.81 -4.21
N GLY A 422 -14.74 -14.52 -3.43
CA GLY A 422 -14.68 -14.40 -1.99
C GLY A 422 -14.65 -12.95 -1.46
N TRP A 423 -14.94 -11.95 -2.27
CA TRP A 423 -15.23 -10.59 -1.83
C TRP A 423 -16.72 -10.27 -1.97
N THR A 424 -17.30 -9.61 -0.97
CA THR A 424 -18.68 -9.11 -1.01
C THR A 424 -18.64 -7.59 -1.07
N TYR A 425 -18.94 -7.02 -2.23
CA TYR A 425 -18.95 -5.57 -2.43
C TYR A 425 -20.12 -4.94 -1.66
N ASP A 426 -19.84 -3.88 -0.92
CA ASP A 426 -20.78 -3.29 0.06
C ASP A 426 -21.86 -2.39 -0.58
N SER A 427 -21.46 -1.57 -1.53
CA SER A 427 -22.29 -0.53 -2.15
C SER A 427 -21.64 0.00 -3.42
N GLY A 428 -22.42 0.52 -4.38
CA GLY A 428 -21.87 1.12 -5.59
C GLY A 428 -22.91 1.55 -6.60
N ASP A 429 -22.51 2.49 -7.48
CA ASP A 429 -23.16 2.85 -8.72
C ASP A 429 -22.09 3.03 -9.80
N TYR A 430 -21.61 1.92 -10.31
CA TYR A 430 -20.46 1.89 -11.23
C TYR A 430 -20.78 2.51 -12.58
N ALA A 431 -22.03 2.35 -13.05
CA ALA A 431 -22.47 2.89 -14.32
C ALA A 431 -22.52 4.41 -14.33
N THR A 432 -22.97 5.03 -13.25
CA THR A 432 -22.97 6.51 -13.11
C THR A 432 -21.55 7.06 -13.13
N ALA A 433 -20.61 6.44 -12.43
CA ALA A 433 -19.20 6.86 -12.44
C ALA A 433 -18.60 6.79 -13.85
N LEU A 434 -18.84 5.70 -14.59
CA LEU A 434 -18.38 5.59 -15.97
C LEU A 434 -19.04 6.63 -16.89
N THR A 435 -20.35 6.83 -16.77
CA THR A 435 -21.09 7.78 -17.59
C THR A 435 -20.56 9.20 -17.42
N LEU A 436 -20.30 9.63 -16.19
CA LEU A 436 -19.70 10.94 -15.91
C LEU A 436 -18.28 11.05 -16.48
N ALA A 437 -17.46 10.00 -16.35
CA ALA A 437 -16.11 9.99 -16.91
C ALA A 437 -16.12 10.10 -18.45
N LEU A 438 -17.04 9.45 -19.12
CA LEU A 438 -17.23 9.56 -20.57
C LEU A 438 -17.69 10.96 -20.98
N GLN A 439 -18.59 11.59 -20.22
CA GLN A 439 -19.04 12.96 -20.47
C GLN A 439 -17.90 13.97 -20.31
N HIS A 440 -17.17 13.93 -19.21
CA HIS A 440 -16.04 14.85 -18.95
C HIS A 440 -14.88 14.65 -19.92
N SER A 441 -14.70 13.45 -20.48
CA SER A 441 -13.67 13.19 -21.48
C SER A 441 -14.04 13.62 -22.90
N ASP A 442 -15.29 13.95 -23.15
CA ASP A 442 -15.85 14.14 -24.51
C ASP A 442 -15.68 12.88 -25.36
N TYR A 443 -16.02 11.73 -24.78
CA TYR A 443 -15.86 10.42 -25.44
C TYR A 443 -16.58 10.38 -26.80
N ALA A 444 -17.76 10.97 -26.91
CA ALA A 444 -18.54 11.01 -28.14
C ALA A 444 -17.89 11.86 -29.26
N GLY A 445 -17.13 12.89 -28.89
CA GLY A 445 -16.43 13.78 -29.83
C GLY A 445 -15.07 13.25 -30.31
N ILE A 446 -14.62 12.09 -29.84
CA ILE A 446 -13.25 11.58 -30.03
C ILE A 446 -12.84 11.44 -31.50
N GLU A 447 -13.76 11.09 -32.39
CA GLU A 447 -13.46 10.91 -33.81
C GLU A 447 -13.08 12.23 -34.52
N THR A 448 -13.62 13.35 -34.06
CA THR A 448 -13.22 14.67 -34.55
C THR A 448 -11.81 15.00 -34.08
N ALA A 449 -11.54 14.82 -32.81
CA ALA A 449 -10.21 15.03 -32.21
C ALA A 449 -9.14 14.13 -32.89
N ARG A 450 -9.48 12.88 -33.22
CA ARG A 450 -8.57 11.97 -33.98
C ARG A 450 -8.19 12.53 -35.36
N ARG A 451 -9.15 13.06 -36.09
CA ARG A 451 -8.86 13.66 -37.42
C ARG A 451 -7.92 14.86 -37.29
N GLU A 452 -8.15 15.71 -36.31
CA GLU A 452 -7.30 16.87 -36.03
C GLU A 452 -5.88 16.46 -35.62
N ALA A 453 -5.75 15.47 -34.74
CA ALA A 453 -4.46 14.95 -34.34
C ALA A 453 -3.70 14.34 -35.52
N ARG A 454 -4.40 13.57 -36.36
CA ARG A 454 -3.82 12.98 -37.58
C ARG A 454 -3.23 14.04 -38.53
N GLY A 455 -3.89 15.18 -38.64
CA GLY A 455 -3.39 16.33 -39.41
C GLY A 455 -2.07 16.90 -38.89
N ARG A 456 -1.71 16.58 -37.64
CA ARG A 456 -0.44 16.98 -37.01
C ARG A 456 0.58 15.83 -36.94
N GLY A 457 0.33 14.69 -37.58
CA GLY A 457 1.19 13.51 -37.50
C GLY A 457 1.11 12.79 -36.16
N LYS A 458 -0.01 12.93 -35.44
CA LYS A 458 -0.26 12.29 -34.15
C LYS A 458 -1.37 11.26 -34.24
N LEU A 459 -1.24 10.16 -33.47
CA LEU A 459 -2.27 9.16 -33.31
C LEU A 459 -2.96 9.40 -31.96
N LEU A 460 -4.22 9.82 -31.98
CA LEU A 460 -4.97 10.07 -30.76
C LEU A 460 -5.74 8.82 -30.35
N GLY A 461 -5.58 8.42 -29.09
CA GLY A 461 -6.31 7.32 -28.48
C GLY A 461 -6.99 7.70 -27.19
N ILE A 462 -8.09 7.02 -26.91
CA ILE A 462 -8.86 7.14 -25.68
C ILE A 462 -8.97 5.76 -25.03
N GLY A 463 -8.76 5.69 -23.72
CA GLY A 463 -8.81 4.44 -22.97
C GLY A 463 -9.55 4.59 -21.66
N ILE A 464 -10.31 3.57 -21.31
CA ILE A 464 -11.11 3.48 -20.08
C ILE A 464 -10.44 2.52 -19.12
N GLY A 465 -10.46 2.85 -17.82
CA GLY A 465 -10.14 1.97 -16.73
C GLY A 465 -11.20 2.09 -15.64
N SER A 466 -12.03 1.07 -15.47
CA SER A 466 -13.04 1.00 -14.40
C SER A 466 -12.57 0.05 -13.31
N PHE A 467 -12.84 0.38 -12.06
CA PHE A 467 -12.34 -0.41 -10.95
C PHE A 467 -13.28 -0.45 -9.75
N VAL A 468 -13.12 -1.47 -8.95
CA VAL A 468 -13.52 -1.52 -7.55
C VAL A 468 -12.31 -1.96 -6.72
N ALA A 469 -12.08 -1.34 -5.59
CA ALA A 469 -10.92 -1.64 -4.75
C ALA A 469 -11.34 -2.03 -3.35
N ILE A 470 -10.82 -3.16 -2.85
CA ILE A 470 -10.94 -3.51 -1.45
C ILE A 470 -10.10 -2.56 -0.61
N CYS A 471 -10.71 -1.92 0.40
CA CYS A 471 -10.06 -1.01 1.34
C CYS A 471 -10.50 -1.29 2.78
N GLY A 472 -9.80 -0.68 3.75
CA GLY A 472 -10.07 -0.86 5.17
C GLY A 472 -9.31 -2.02 5.81
N VAL A 473 -9.05 -3.09 5.07
CA VAL A 473 -8.36 -4.29 5.54
C VAL A 473 -8.86 -4.70 6.93
N GLY A 474 -10.05 -5.25 6.98
CA GLY A 474 -10.78 -5.68 8.18
C GLY A 474 -12.11 -6.33 7.79
N PRO A 475 -12.79 -7.05 8.64
CA PRO A 475 -12.53 -7.24 10.07
C PRO A 475 -11.34 -8.17 10.36
N SER A 476 -10.89 -8.14 11.61
CA SER A 476 -9.80 -8.99 12.09
C SER A 476 -10.05 -10.47 11.83
N THR A 477 -11.30 -10.93 12.04
CA THR A 477 -11.69 -12.32 11.80
C THR A 477 -11.56 -12.73 10.34
N ARG A 478 -11.93 -11.85 9.40
CA ARG A 478 -11.80 -12.13 7.97
C ARG A 478 -10.33 -12.20 7.55
N MET A 479 -9.50 -11.26 8.00
CA MET A 479 -8.07 -11.26 7.69
C MET A 479 -7.35 -12.48 8.26
N SER A 480 -7.76 -12.96 9.45
CA SER A 480 -7.26 -14.22 10.02
C SER A 480 -7.61 -15.42 9.12
N GLN A 481 -8.83 -15.47 8.56
CA GLN A 481 -9.23 -16.52 7.60
C GLN A 481 -8.42 -16.46 6.29
N GLU A 482 -7.97 -15.27 5.90
CA GLU A 482 -7.06 -15.08 4.77
C GLU A 482 -5.56 -15.35 5.11
N GLY A 483 -5.28 -15.85 6.33
CA GLY A 483 -3.93 -16.21 6.77
C GLY A 483 -3.07 -15.04 7.27
N MET A 484 -3.66 -13.89 7.56
CA MET A 484 -2.96 -12.76 8.18
C MET A 484 -2.92 -12.94 9.70
N LEU A 485 -1.72 -12.86 10.26
CA LEU A 485 -1.48 -12.96 11.70
C LEU A 485 -1.48 -11.56 12.32
N GLY A 486 -2.52 -11.28 13.08
CA GLY A 486 -2.72 -10.00 13.78
C GLY A 486 -4.11 -9.42 13.55
N GLY A 487 -4.56 -8.61 14.49
CA GLY A 487 -5.83 -7.87 14.35
C GLY A 487 -5.72 -6.76 13.30
N THR A 488 -6.85 -6.32 12.78
CA THR A 488 -6.94 -5.23 11.80
C THR A 488 -7.85 -4.09 12.26
N TRP A 489 -8.19 -4.07 13.52
CA TRP A 489 -8.91 -2.98 14.18
C TRP A 489 -8.06 -1.71 14.31
N GLU A 490 -8.68 -0.61 14.70
CA GLU A 490 -8.01 0.64 15.05
C GLU A 490 -8.58 1.19 16.36
N SER A 491 -7.81 2.02 17.06
CA SER A 491 -8.28 2.70 18.25
C SER A 491 -7.99 4.19 18.23
N ALA A 492 -8.83 4.95 18.93
CA ALA A 492 -8.62 6.36 19.20
C ALA A 492 -8.90 6.68 20.66
N ASN A 493 -8.12 7.57 21.23
CA ASN A 493 -8.38 8.16 22.52
C ASN A 493 -8.66 9.66 22.35
N ILE A 494 -9.68 10.17 23.04
CA ILE A 494 -9.97 11.61 23.14
C ILE A 494 -9.88 12.04 24.57
N ARG A 495 -8.98 12.98 24.83
CA ARG A 495 -8.86 13.70 26.10
C ARG A 495 -9.31 15.14 25.91
N VAL A 496 -10.19 15.61 26.79
CA VAL A 496 -10.60 17.02 26.84
C VAL A 496 -9.91 17.68 28.02
N HIS A 497 -9.17 18.76 27.74
CA HIS A 497 -8.53 19.56 28.76
C HIS A 497 -9.54 20.47 29.46
N PRO A 498 -9.27 20.92 30.71
CA PRO A 498 -10.22 21.79 31.46
C PRO A 498 -10.54 23.10 30.73
N SER A 499 -9.62 23.62 29.96
CA SER A 499 -9.79 24.82 29.09
C SER A 499 -10.58 24.56 27.80
N GLY A 500 -10.95 23.28 27.51
CA GLY A 500 -11.76 22.91 26.36
C GLY A 500 -10.99 22.45 25.14
N GLU A 501 -9.64 22.51 25.14
CA GLU A 501 -8.86 21.93 24.08
C GLU A 501 -8.98 20.41 24.07
N VAL A 502 -8.95 19.84 22.88
CA VAL A 502 -9.13 18.40 22.63
C VAL A 502 -7.83 17.80 22.12
N ALA A 503 -7.35 16.78 22.81
CA ALA A 503 -6.27 15.93 22.35
C ALA A 503 -6.83 14.61 21.80
N VAL A 504 -6.61 14.34 20.51
CA VAL A 504 -6.93 13.07 19.86
C VAL A 504 -5.64 12.29 19.72
N THR A 505 -5.58 11.08 20.25
CA THR A 505 -4.47 10.17 20.00
C THR A 505 -4.95 8.94 19.23
N ILE A 506 -4.21 8.52 18.19
CA ILE A 506 -4.61 7.46 17.29
C ILE A 506 -3.41 6.60 16.89
N GLY A 507 -3.62 5.30 16.69
CA GLY A 507 -2.57 4.36 16.28
C GLY A 507 -2.17 4.44 14.82
N SER A 508 -2.97 5.05 13.95
CA SER A 508 -2.60 5.32 12.55
C SER A 508 -1.44 6.30 12.46
N LYS A 509 -0.63 6.20 11.39
CA LYS A 509 0.52 7.08 11.15
C LYS A 509 0.44 7.76 9.80
N SER A 510 0.53 9.10 9.77
CA SER A 510 0.66 9.86 8.53
C SER A 510 2.06 9.70 7.92
N THR A 511 2.09 9.53 6.61
CA THR A 511 3.31 9.57 5.78
C THR A 511 3.16 10.60 4.64
N GLY A 512 2.33 11.66 4.89
CA GLY A 512 2.00 12.74 3.97
C GLY A 512 0.51 12.84 3.60
N GLN A 513 -0.39 12.03 4.22
CA GLN A 513 -1.82 12.01 3.91
C GLN A 513 -2.65 12.97 4.78
N SER A 514 -2.03 13.91 5.48
CA SER A 514 -2.69 14.96 6.27
C SER A 514 -3.63 14.44 7.36
N HIS A 515 -3.22 13.38 8.06
CA HIS A 515 -4.04 12.77 9.11
C HIS A 515 -4.30 13.71 10.29
N GLU A 516 -3.35 14.60 10.63
CA GLU A 516 -3.54 15.57 11.72
C GLU A 516 -4.69 16.53 11.43
N THR A 517 -4.88 16.87 10.17
CA THR A 517 -5.98 17.72 9.69
C THR A 517 -7.29 16.94 9.62
N THR A 518 -7.30 15.80 8.97
CA THR A 518 -8.55 15.07 8.68
C THR A 518 -9.16 14.44 9.93
N PHE A 519 -8.36 13.92 10.87
CA PHE A 519 -8.88 13.45 12.16
C PHE A 519 -9.33 14.60 13.07
N ALA A 520 -8.66 15.76 12.98
CA ALA A 520 -9.14 16.95 13.71
C ALA A 520 -10.51 17.41 13.22
N GLN A 521 -10.78 17.37 11.91
CA GLN A 521 -12.10 17.69 11.34
C GLN A 521 -13.18 16.72 11.87
N ILE A 522 -12.92 15.41 11.87
CA ILE A 522 -13.87 14.41 12.40
C ILE A 522 -14.17 14.67 13.88
N ALA A 523 -13.14 14.89 14.70
CA ALA A 523 -13.31 15.10 16.13
C ALA A 523 -14.02 16.44 16.41
N ALA A 524 -13.64 17.52 15.72
CA ALA A 524 -14.21 18.85 15.89
C ALA A 524 -15.70 18.87 15.57
N ASP A 525 -16.08 18.28 14.45
CA ASP A 525 -17.50 18.23 14.04
C ASP A 525 -18.33 17.33 14.96
N ALA A 526 -17.78 16.15 15.32
CA ALA A 526 -18.47 15.25 16.24
C ALA A 526 -18.65 15.85 17.64
N LEU A 527 -17.69 16.69 18.11
CA LEU A 527 -17.75 17.36 19.40
C LEU A 527 -18.41 18.75 19.35
N GLY A 528 -18.64 19.31 18.16
CA GLY A 528 -19.19 20.68 18.00
C GLY A 528 -18.24 21.77 18.49
N VAL A 529 -16.92 21.57 18.35
CA VAL A 529 -15.87 22.51 18.77
C VAL A 529 -15.12 23.08 17.57
N ASP A 530 -14.35 24.15 17.75
CA ASP A 530 -13.49 24.68 16.69
C ASP A 530 -12.37 23.70 16.34
N VAL A 531 -12.15 23.45 15.05
CA VAL A 531 -11.10 22.55 14.59
C VAL A 531 -9.72 23.00 15.06
N GLY A 532 -9.48 24.29 15.25
CA GLY A 532 -8.26 24.87 15.79
C GLY A 532 -7.93 24.42 17.21
N THR A 533 -8.94 24.05 18.02
CA THR A 533 -8.77 23.57 19.39
C THR A 533 -8.44 22.09 19.49
N VAL A 534 -8.53 21.34 18.38
CA VAL A 534 -8.24 19.90 18.34
C VAL A 534 -6.80 19.66 17.94
N LYS A 535 -6.03 18.95 18.76
CA LYS A 535 -4.68 18.49 18.44
C LYS A 535 -4.65 16.98 18.28
N VAL A 536 -4.09 16.51 17.16
CA VAL A 536 -3.96 15.07 16.87
C VAL A 536 -2.54 14.61 17.16
N PHE A 537 -2.41 13.51 17.91
CA PHE A 537 -1.16 12.84 18.20
C PHE A 537 -1.16 11.44 17.60
N GLN A 538 -0.07 11.09 16.96
CA GLN A 538 0.17 9.78 16.34
C GLN A 538 1.65 9.43 16.46
N SER A 539 2.03 8.22 16.10
CA SER A 539 3.44 7.92 15.84
C SER A 539 4.32 7.51 17.03
N ASP A 540 3.80 7.39 18.22
CA ASP A 540 4.57 7.07 19.43
C ASP A 540 3.81 6.01 20.22
N THR A 541 4.37 4.81 20.31
CA THR A 541 3.69 3.65 20.90
C THR A 541 3.43 3.74 22.40
N ASP A 542 4.09 4.67 23.09
CA ASP A 542 3.85 4.88 24.52
C ASP A 542 2.86 6.03 24.78
N ARG A 543 2.60 6.87 23.78
CA ARG A 543 1.66 8.00 23.87
C ARG A 543 0.32 7.75 23.20
N THR A 544 0.29 6.83 22.23
CA THR A 544 -0.92 6.49 21.47
C THR A 544 -1.43 5.10 21.86
N PRO A 545 -2.75 4.89 21.84
CA PRO A 545 -3.28 3.55 22.03
C PRO A 545 -2.87 2.65 20.87
N TYR A 546 -3.05 1.33 21.03
CA TYR A 546 -2.75 0.39 19.97
C TYR A 546 -3.48 0.71 18.68
N GLY A 547 -2.81 0.47 17.55
CA GLY A 547 -3.39 0.54 16.21
C GLY A 547 -2.51 -0.18 15.20
N GLN A 548 -3.05 -0.39 14.02
CA GLN A 548 -2.37 -1.19 13.01
C GLN A 548 -1.52 -0.36 12.04
N GLY A 549 -1.63 0.98 12.11
CA GLY A 549 -0.93 1.88 11.22
C GLY A 549 -1.69 2.16 9.92
N THR A 550 -0.96 2.63 8.90
CA THR A 550 -1.52 3.14 7.65
C THR A 550 -1.11 2.28 6.47
N TYR A 551 -2.04 1.49 5.93
CA TYR A 551 -1.90 0.65 4.74
C TYR A 551 -3.30 0.28 4.22
N GLY A 552 -3.44 -0.20 2.98
CA GLY A 552 -4.72 -0.65 2.43
C GLY A 552 -5.84 0.38 2.51
N SER A 553 -5.49 1.68 2.47
CA SER A 553 -6.39 2.83 2.53
C SER A 553 -7.34 2.81 3.74
N ARG A 554 -6.84 2.31 4.91
CA ARG A 554 -7.66 2.07 6.11
C ARG A 554 -7.75 3.24 7.09
N SER A 555 -6.79 4.16 7.08
CA SER A 555 -6.71 5.18 8.14
C SER A 555 -7.98 6.00 8.29
N TYR A 556 -8.59 6.41 7.18
CA TYR A 556 -9.81 7.21 7.22
C TYR A 556 -11.06 6.36 7.42
N SER A 557 -11.14 5.18 6.81
CA SER A 557 -12.33 4.30 6.87
C SER A 557 -12.40 3.39 8.12
N VAL A 558 -11.30 3.24 8.86
CA VAL A 558 -11.24 2.48 10.12
C VAL A 558 -10.86 3.39 11.29
N GLY A 559 -9.81 4.20 11.13
CA GLY A 559 -9.36 5.16 12.16
C GLY A 559 -10.36 6.31 12.37
N GLY A 560 -10.95 6.86 11.29
CA GLY A 560 -11.97 7.91 11.38
C GLY A 560 -13.17 7.51 12.22
N PRO A 561 -13.79 6.35 12.00
CA PRO A 561 -14.84 5.80 12.86
C PRO A 561 -14.42 5.63 14.32
N ALA A 562 -13.21 5.21 14.61
CA ALA A 562 -12.72 5.13 16.00
C ALA A 562 -12.72 6.50 16.68
N VAL A 563 -12.25 7.55 15.96
CA VAL A 563 -12.31 8.94 16.47
C VAL A 563 -13.75 9.41 16.66
N HIS A 564 -14.64 9.18 15.68
CA HIS A 564 -16.05 9.56 15.76
C HIS A 564 -16.76 8.90 16.95
N LEU A 565 -16.56 7.61 17.14
CA LEU A 565 -17.14 6.86 18.26
C LEU A 565 -16.59 7.32 19.61
N ALA A 566 -15.30 7.65 19.68
CA ALA A 566 -14.70 8.21 20.89
C ALA A 566 -15.33 9.57 21.25
N ALA A 567 -15.53 10.44 20.25
CA ALA A 567 -16.20 11.72 20.43
C ALA A 567 -17.64 11.55 20.90
N GLY A 568 -18.39 10.56 20.37
CA GLY A 568 -19.72 10.24 20.85
C GLY A 568 -19.75 9.84 22.34
N LYS A 569 -18.80 9.04 22.81
CA LYS A 569 -18.67 8.69 24.23
C LYS A 569 -18.29 9.89 25.10
N VAL A 570 -17.44 10.79 24.61
CA VAL A 570 -17.12 12.06 25.29
C VAL A 570 -18.38 12.89 25.49
N LEU A 571 -19.18 13.11 24.44
CA LEU A 571 -20.44 13.86 24.54
C LEU A 571 -21.45 13.19 25.46
N ALA A 572 -21.55 11.85 25.45
CA ALA A 572 -22.43 11.14 26.38
C ALA A 572 -22.04 11.42 27.84
N LYS A 573 -20.75 11.27 28.19
CA LYS A 573 -20.25 11.61 29.55
C LYS A 573 -20.52 13.07 29.92
N MET A 574 -20.28 13.98 28.99
CA MET A 574 -20.52 15.42 29.21
C MET A 574 -22.01 15.74 29.35
N ARG A 575 -22.88 15.05 28.61
CA ARG A 575 -24.34 15.22 28.73
C ARG A 575 -24.84 14.80 30.11
N THR A 576 -24.39 13.64 30.60
CA THR A 576 -24.70 13.21 31.98
C THR A 576 -24.23 14.22 33.04
N ALA A 577 -23.00 14.75 32.87
CA ALA A 577 -22.48 15.80 33.76
C ALA A 577 -23.28 17.10 33.67
N ALA A 578 -23.70 17.49 32.48
CA ALA A 578 -24.54 18.69 32.27
C ALA A 578 -25.92 18.50 32.90
N ALA A 579 -26.55 17.34 32.77
CA ALA A 579 -27.83 17.01 33.40
C ALA A 579 -27.75 17.15 34.93
N HIS A 580 -26.70 16.61 35.53
CA HIS A 580 -26.44 16.79 36.97
C HIS A 580 -26.23 18.26 37.34
N ALA A 581 -25.45 18.98 36.54
CA ALA A 581 -25.18 20.42 36.77
C ALA A 581 -26.41 21.33 36.57
N PHE A 582 -27.42 20.90 35.83
CA PHE A 582 -28.72 21.53 35.67
C PHE A 582 -29.77 21.03 36.66
N GLY A 583 -29.55 19.88 37.32
CA GLY A 583 -30.51 19.21 38.20
C GLY A 583 -31.72 18.65 37.47
N VAL A 584 -31.53 18.14 36.25
CA VAL A 584 -32.58 17.56 35.39
C VAL A 584 -32.20 16.16 34.92
N ASP A 585 -33.16 15.44 34.33
CA ASP A 585 -32.90 14.18 33.63
C ASP A 585 -32.04 14.40 32.39
N GLU A 586 -31.22 13.44 32.03
CA GLU A 586 -30.35 13.47 30.85
C GLU A 586 -31.13 13.65 29.53
N SER A 587 -32.34 13.11 29.46
CA SER A 587 -33.26 13.29 28.33
C SER A 587 -33.73 14.74 28.11
N ALA A 588 -33.69 15.57 29.13
CA ALA A 588 -34.00 17.00 29.06
C ALA A 588 -32.82 17.86 28.58
N VAL A 589 -31.61 17.27 28.43
CA VAL A 589 -30.43 18.02 28.02
C VAL A 589 -30.21 17.87 26.50
N GLN A 590 -30.15 19.02 25.83
CA GLN A 590 -29.77 19.13 24.44
C GLN A 590 -28.33 19.66 24.31
N TYR A 591 -27.59 19.15 23.31
CA TYR A 591 -26.29 19.70 22.93
C TYR A 591 -26.35 20.22 21.50
N SER A 592 -26.04 21.49 21.34
CA SER A 592 -25.94 22.10 20.02
C SER A 592 -24.97 23.28 20.03
N ASN A 593 -24.23 23.46 18.96
CA ASN A 593 -23.30 24.59 18.77
C ASN A 593 -22.31 24.76 19.93
N GLY A 594 -21.75 23.67 20.47
CA GLY A 594 -20.78 23.72 21.56
C GLY A 594 -21.34 24.07 22.94
N ALA A 595 -22.66 23.97 23.13
CA ALA A 595 -23.32 24.26 24.40
C ALA A 595 -24.40 23.25 24.76
N PHE A 596 -24.50 22.96 26.05
CA PHE A 596 -25.57 22.19 26.68
C PHE A 596 -26.67 23.12 27.18
N SER A 597 -27.92 22.79 26.90
CA SER A 597 -29.10 23.52 27.32
C SER A 597 -30.22 22.60 27.77
N VAL A 598 -31.13 23.06 28.58
CA VAL A 598 -32.34 22.31 28.96
C VAL A 598 -33.45 22.61 27.95
N VAL A 599 -34.23 21.60 27.59
CA VAL A 599 -35.29 21.69 26.55
C VAL A 599 -36.31 22.77 26.81
N ASP A 600 -36.62 23.05 28.08
CA ASP A 600 -37.58 24.11 28.50
C ASP A 600 -37.01 25.54 28.38
N GLY A 601 -35.72 25.68 28.15
CA GLY A 601 -35.05 26.98 27.94
C GLY A 601 -34.95 27.87 29.15
N GLN A 602 -35.32 27.43 30.36
CA GLN A 602 -35.33 28.27 31.55
C GLN A 602 -33.97 28.50 32.22
N GLN A 603 -33.02 27.62 31.96
CA GLN A 603 -31.68 27.70 32.51
C GLN A 603 -30.66 28.25 31.50
N LYS A 604 -29.67 29.02 31.98
CA LYS A 604 -28.59 29.52 31.14
C LYS A 604 -27.79 28.35 30.58
N PRO A 605 -27.59 28.27 29.25
CA PRO A 605 -26.76 27.22 28.64
C PRO A 605 -25.34 27.18 29.26
N LYS A 606 -24.80 25.99 29.36
CA LYS A 606 -23.40 25.74 29.77
C LYS A 606 -22.60 25.34 28.53
N THR A 607 -21.48 26.01 28.32
CA THR A 607 -20.59 25.71 27.19
C THR A 607 -19.91 24.33 27.36
N PHE A 608 -19.36 23.81 26.28
CA PHE A 608 -18.50 22.64 26.31
C PHE A 608 -17.38 22.79 27.36
N ASN A 609 -16.74 23.97 27.40
CA ASN A 609 -15.68 24.28 28.36
C ASN A 609 -16.19 24.34 29.82
N ASP A 610 -17.40 24.86 30.07
CA ASP A 610 -17.97 24.88 31.43
C ASP A 610 -18.13 23.46 31.99
N ILE A 611 -18.60 22.52 31.16
CA ILE A 611 -18.78 21.12 31.55
C ILE A 611 -17.43 20.42 31.67
N ALA A 612 -16.48 20.68 30.76
CA ALA A 612 -15.12 20.13 30.84
C ALA A 612 -14.41 20.55 32.13
N MET A 613 -14.53 21.85 32.48
CA MET A 613 -14.00 22.41 33.72
C MET A 613 -14.65 21.79 34.96
N ALA A 614 -16.00 21.64 34.97
CA ALA A 614 -16.74 21.04 36.07
C ALA A 614 -16.30 19.58 36.32
N LEU A 615 -16.12 18.79 35.25
CA LEU A 615 -15.60 17.42 35.32
C LEU A 615 -14.16 17.37 35.81
N TRP A 616 -13.31 18.33 35.42
CA TRP A 616 -11.92 18.42 35.84
C TRP A 616 -11.80 18.73 37.34
N TYR A 617 -12.53 19.73 37.84
CA TYR A 617 -12.51 20.05 39.26
C TYR A 617 -13.09 18.94 40.12
N GLY A 618 -14.08 18.20 39.64
CA GLY A 618 -14.64 17.07 40.35
C GLY A 618 -15.37 17.39 41.64
N TRP A 619 -15.68 18.70 41.94
CA TRP A 619 -16.24 19.11 43.23
C TRP A 619 -17.70 18.72 43.44
N ASN A 620 -18.44 18.54 42.36
CA ASN A 620 -19.87 18.20 42.41
C ASN A 620 -20.19 17.18 41.30
N LEU A 621 -19.59 15.99 41.39
CA LEU A 621 -19.88 14.90 40.48
C LEU A 621 -20.99 13.99 41.03
N MET A 622 -21.75 13.40 40.12
CA MET A 622 -22.65 12.29 40.48
C MET A 622 -21.88 11.15 41.16
N PRO A 623 -22.51 10.45 42.12
CA PRO A 623 -21.94 9.20 42.65
C PRO A 623 -21.59 8.22 41.51
N GLY A 624 -20.34 7.74 41.48
CA GLY A 624 -19.83 6.81 40.47
C GLY A 624 -19.32 7.46 39.18
N MET A 625 -19.42 8.79 39.02
CA MET A 625 -18.85 9.51 37.88
C MET A 625 -17.36 9.79 38.11
N GLU A 626 -16.53 9.36 37.16
CA GLU A 626 -15.10 9.67 37.18
C GLU A 626 -14.85 11.14 36.80
N PRO A 627 -13.87 11.81 37.47
CA PRO A 627 -13.44 13.15 37.09
C PRO A 627 -12.71 13.13 35.74
N SER A 628 -12.59 14.35 35.13
CA SER A 628 -11.89 14.52 33.83
C SER A 628 -12.58 13.82 32.66
N ILE A 629 -12.06 13.99 31.46
CA ILE A 629 -12.53 13.35 30.23
C ILE A 629 -11.34 12.74 29.51
N ASP A 630 -11.27 11.42 29.51
CA ASP A 630 -10.24 10.62 28.83
C ASP A 630 -10.90 9.30 28.36
N VAL A 631 -11.18 9.20 27.06
CA VAL A 631 -12.02 8.13 26.51
C VAL A 631 -11.30 7.40 25.39
N THR A 632 -11.11 6.11 25.53
CA THR A 632 -10.58 5.25 24.47
C THR A 632 -11.69 4.42 23.82
N THR A 633 -11.63 4.28 22.49
CA THR A 633 -12.54 3.46 21.70
C THR A 633 -11.76 2.62 20.71
N PHE A 634 -12.23 1.39 20.50
CA PHE A 634 -11.72 0.46 19.50
C PHE A 634 -12.78 0.27 18.41
N PHE A 635 -12.37 0.19 17.16
CA PHE A 635 -13.23 -0.08 16.03
C PHE A 635 -12.60 -1.16 15.14
N ASP A 636 -13.29 -2.29 15.03
CA ASP A 636 -13.03 -3.33 14.03
C ASP A 636 -14.22 -3.30 13.07
N PRO A 637 -14.04 -2.98 11.77
CA PRO A 637 -15.17 -2.84 10.87
C PRO A 637 -15.89 -4.19 10.68
N PRO A 638 -17.21 -4.20 10.43
CA PRO A 638 -17.94 -5.44 10.19
C PRO A 638 -17.52 -6.17 8.91
N ASP A 639 -17.06 -5.43 7.89
CA ASP A 639 -16.46 -5.95 6.65
C ASP A 639 -15.63 -4.85 5.97
N PHE A 640 -14.98 -5.19 4.85
CA PHE A 640 -14.25 -4.26 3.99
C PHE A 640 -15.16 -3.16 3.45
N ASN A 641 -14.57 -2.06 3.01
CA ASN A 641 -15.26 -1.06 2.20
C ASN A 641 -14.68 -1.04 0.78
N TYR A 642 -15.54 -0.70 -0.19
CA TYR A 642 -15.22 -0.82 -1.60
C TYR A 642 -15.39 0.51 -2.34
N PRO A 643 -14.39 1.41 -2.31
CA PRO A 643 -14.34 2.54 -3.22
C PRO A 643 -14.23 2.03 -4.67
N PHE A 644 -14.78 2.80 -5.59
CA PHE A 644 -14.82 2.47 -7.00
C PHE A 644 -14.70 3.72 -7.87
N GLY A 645 -14.64 3.54 -9.18
CA GLY A 645 -14.63 4.65 -10.11
C GLY A 645 -14.35 4.22 -11.53
N SER A 646 -14.32 5.22 -12.40
CA SER A 646 -13.92 5.08 -13.79
C SER A 646 -13.01 6.23 -14.20
N HIS A 647 -11.90 5.89 -14.83
CA HIS A 647 -10.93 6.82 -15.35
C HIS A 647 -10.89 6.76 -16.87
N VAL A 648 -10.69 7.88 -17.51
CA VAL A 648 -10.52 7.99 -18.96
C VAL A 648 -9.23 8.75 -19.24
N ALA A 649 -8.32 8.10 -19.95
CA ALA A 649 -7.08 8.69 -20.45
C ALA A 649 -7.20 9.01 -21.93
N VAL A 650 -6.71 10.17 -22.36
CA VAL A 650 -6.55 10.54 -23.77
C VAL A 650 -5.07 10.78 -24.01
N VAL A 651 -4.51 10.07 -24.99
CA VAL A 651 -3.11 10.17 -25.36
C VAL A 651 -2.92 10.57 -26.81
N GLU A 652 -1.84 11.29 -27.09
CA GLU A 652 -1.29 11.46 -28.43
C GLU A 652 0.00 10.65 -28.55
N VAL A 653 0.07 9.78 -29.56
CA VAL A 653 1.29 9.04 -29.92
C VAL A 653 1.89 9.71 -31.15
N ASP A 654 3.16 10.05 -31.06
CA ASP A 654 3.93 10.54 -32.20
C ASP A 654 4.32 9.37 -33.11
N GLU A 655 3.81 9.37 -34.35
CA GLU A 655 3.99 8.27 -35.29
C GLU A 655 5.46 8.07 -35.69
N ALA A 656 6.24 9.14 -35.72
CA ALA A 656 7.63 9.10 -36.15
C ALA A 656 8.59 8.61 -35.04
N THR A 657 8.27 8.89 -33.78
CA THR A 657 9.17 8.64 -32.65
C THR A 657 8.64 7.58 -31.65
N GLY A 658 7.37 7.24 -31.73
CA GLY A 658 6.70 6.39 -30.73
C GLY A 658 6.44 7.07 -29.38
N GLN A 659 6.78 8.35 -29.21
CA GLN A 659 6.55 9.07 -27.94
C GLN A 659 5.08 9.22 -27.64
N VAL A 660 4.72 9.00 -26.35
CA VAL A 660 3.35 9.16 -25.84
C VAL A 660 3.27 10.41 -25.00
N ALA A 661 2.28 11.27 -25.31
CA ALA A 661 1.89 12.39 -24.48
C ALA A 661 0.50 12.12 -23.88
N LEU A 662 0.36 12.21 -22.56
CA LEU A 662 -0.94 12.17 -21.91
C LEU A 662 -1.56 13.58 -21.99
N VAL A 663 -2.57 13.75 -22.84
CA VAL A 663 -3.12 15.09 -23.18
C VAL A 663 -4.35 15.45 -22.36
N LYS A 664 -5.08 14.44 -21.87
CA LYS A 664 -6.23 14.63 -20.97
C LYS A 664 -6.36 13.41 -20.06
N TYR A 665 -6.71 13.64 -18.80
CA TYR A 665 -7.03 12.57 -17.88
C TYR A 665 -8.23 12.96 -17.02
N VAL A 666 -9.26 12.12 -17.04
CA VAL A 666 -10.49 12.27 -16.28
C VAL A 666 -10.56 11.16 -15.23
N ALA A 667 -10.89 11.50 -14.00
CA ALA A 667 -11.06 10.53 -12.93
C ALA A 667 -12.35 10.81 -12.14
N VAL A 668 -13.30 9.90 -12.23
CA VAL A 668 -14.52 9.93 -11.42
C VAL A 668 -14.41 8.82 -10.39
N ASN A 669 -14.40 9.20 -9.10
CA ASN A 669 -14.17 8.27 -7.98
C ASN A 669 -15.30 8.36 -6.96
N ASP A 670 -15.60 7.24 -6.31
CA ASP A 670 -16.48 7.15 -5.16
C ASP A 670 -15.70 6.69 -3.93
N THR A 671 -15.55 7.57 -2.96
CA THR A 671 -14.93 7.29 -1.67
C THR A 671 -15.92 7.41 -0.51
N GLY A 672 -17.22 7.33 -0.83
CA GLY A 672 -18.27 7.72 0.09
C GLY A 672 -18.24 9.21 0.40
N PRO A 673 -18.78 9.66 1.53
CA PRO A 673 -18.70 11.05 1.97
C PRO A 673 -17.24 11.51 2.10
N VAL A 674 -16.89 12.62 1.45
CA VAL A 674 -15.54 13.18 1.43
C VAL A 674 -15.34 14.12 2.62
N GLY A 675 -14.45 13.79 3.54
CA GLY A 675 -14.20 14.61 4.72
C GLY A 675 -13.37 15.86 4.45
N ASN A 676 -12.38 15.76 3.56
CA ASN A 676 -11.59 16.91 3.11
C ASN A 676 -11.29 16.79 1.61
N PRO A 677 -11.98 17.58 0.77
CA PRO A 677 -11.80 17.51 -0.68
C PRO A 677 -10.37 17.80 -1.13
N LEU A 678 -9.68 18.78 -0.53
CA LEU A 678 -8.31 19.15 -0.89
C LEU A 678 -7.33 17.98 -0.68
N VAL A 679 -7.49 17.26 0.44
CA VAL A 679 -6.64 16.10 0.75
C VAL A 679 -6.96 14.93 -0.18
N VAL A 680 -8.23 14.64 -0.41
CA VAL A 680 -8.66 13.53 -1.27
C VAL A 680 -8.22 13.75 -2.71
N ASP A 681 -8.40 14.95 -3.25
CA ASP A 681 -7.98 15.29 -4.62
C ASP A 681 -6.47 15.14 -4.79
N GLY A 682 -5.66 15.64 -3.84
CA GLY A 682 -4.21 15.43 -3.85
C GLY A 682 -3.79 13.95 -3.75
N GLN A 683 -4.54 13.12 -3.00
CA GLN A 683 -4.30 11.68 -2.99
C GLN A 683 -4.64 11.03 -4.33
N ILE A 684 -5.71 11.43 -4.99
CA ILE A 684 -6.12 10.94 -6.31
C ILE A 684 -5.08 11.32 -7.37
N GLU A 685 -4.68 12.59 -7.46
CA GLU A 685 -3.68 13.07 -8.41
C GLU A 685 -2.35 12.33 -8.28
N GLY A 686 -1.82 12.24 -7.05
CA GLY A 686 -0.60 11.49 -6.78
C GLY A 686 -0.72 9.98 -7.05
N SER A 687 -1.93 9.41 -6.93
CA SER A 687 -2.20 8.01 -7.27
C SER A 687 -2.23 7.78 -8.77
N ILE A 688 -2.84 8.67 -9.53
CA ILE A 688 -2.86 8.61 -11.01
C ILE A 688 -1.43 8.57 -11.55
N LEU A 689 -0.55 9.45 -11.04
CA LEU A 689 0.85 9.51 -11.50
C LEU A 689 1.61 8.20 -11.28
N HIS A 690 1.37 7.47 -10.19
CA HIS A 690 1.97 6.14 -10.01
C HIS A 690 1.51 5.14 -11.08
N GLY A 691 0.24 5.17 -11.48
CA GLY A 691 -0.25 4.30 -12.55
C GLY A 691 0.25 4.73 -13.94
N VAL A 692 0.37 6.04 -14.19
CA VAL A 692 0.97 6.57 -15.42
C VAL A 692 2.44 6.15 -15.53
N GLY A 693 3.20 6.28 -14.43
CA GLY A 693 4.59 5.81 -14.36
C GLY A 693 4.72 4.32 -14.68
N GLN A 694 3.88 3.49 -14.05
CA GLN A 694 3.83 2.06 -14.35
C GLN A 694 3.49 1.77 -15.82
N ALA A 695 2.55 2.51 -16.42
CA ALA A 695 2.13 2.28 -17.80
C ALA A 695 3.24 2.62 -18.81
N LEU A 696 3.98 3.71 -18.61
CA LEU A 696 4.79 4.32 -19.64
C LEU A 696 6.31 4.25 -19.40
N MET A 697 6.81 4.05 -18.16
CA MET A 697 8.22 4.28 -17.89
C MET A 697 8.87 3.44 -16.79
N GLU A 698 8.16 3.07 -15.73
CA GLU A 698 8.75 2.42 -14.57
C GLU A 698 8.95 0.90 -14.77
N GLU A 699 10.17 0.42 -14.61
CA GLU A 699 10.48 -1.02 -14.61
C GLU A 699 11.77 -1.31 -13.84
N ALA A 700 11.71 -2.20 -12.86
CA ALA A 700 12.87 -2.79 -12.22
C ALA A 700 13.38 -3.95 -13.08
N ARG A 701 14.42 -3.71 -13.88
CA ARG A 701 15.01 -4.71 -14.79
C ARG A 701 16.16 -5.43 -14.14
N TYR A 702 16.17 -6.74 -14.29
CA TYR A 702 17.26 -7.62 -13.85
C TYR A 702 17.91 -8.29 -15.03
N ASP A 703 19.22 -8.56 -14.93
CA ASP A 703 19.92 -9.44 -15.86
C ASP A 703 19.78 -10.92 -15.44
N ALA A 704 20.31 -11.82 -16.27
CA ALA A 704 20.27 -13.27 -15.99
C ALA A 704 21.12 -13.69 -14.77
N GLN A 705 21.98 -12.83 -14.25
CA GLN A 705 22.77 -13.01 -13.04
C GLN A 705 22.11 -12.45 -11.78
N GLY A 706 20.93 -11.82 -11.92
CA GLY A 706 20.19 -11.22 -10.83
C GLY A 706 20.69 -9.82 -10.42
N HIS A 707 21.45 -9.13 -11.29
CA HIS A 707 21.81 -7.75 -11.06
C HIS A 707 20.67 -6.83 -11.47
N LEU A 708 20.35 -5.85 -10.61
CA LEU A 708 19.36 -4.82 -10.90
C LEU A 708 20.00 -3.75 -11.81
N LEU A 709 19.52 -3.68 -13.05
CA LEU A 709 20.02 -2.76 -14.08
C LEU A 709 19.47 -1.33 -13.94
N THR A 710 18.37 -1.18 -13.20
CA THR A 710 17.66 0.09 -12.98
C THR A 710 17.71 0.46 -11.50
N ASP A 711 18.91 0.65 -10.96
CA ASP A 711 19.18 0.81 -9.54
C ASP A 711 19.45 2.25 -9.10
N ASP A 712 19.27 3.22 -10.02
CA ASP A 712 19.36 4.63 -9.73
C ASP A 712 18.31 5.44 -10.55
N LEU A 713 18.08 6.72 -10.19
CA LEU A 713 17.11 7.58 -10.87
C LEU A 713 17.52 8.05 -12.28
N ARG A 714 18.69 7.66 -12.79
CA ARG A 714 19.10 7.88 -14.18
C ARG A 714 18.60 6.74 -15.06
N THR A 715 18.53 5.54 -14.49
CA THR A 715 18.15 4.31 -15.19
C THR A 715 16.72 3.87 -14.88
N TYR A 716 16.19 4.24 -13.72
CA TYR A 716 14.80 4.03 -13.34
C TYR A 716 14.00 5.33 -13.52
N ALA A 717 13.20 5.40 -14.58
CA ALA A 717 12.40 6.59 -14.87
C ALA A 717 11.16 6.64 -13.95
N ILE A 718 10.87 7.84 -13.45
CA ILE A 718 9.63 8.15 -12.69
C ILE A 718 8.94 9.35 -13.32
N PRO A 719 7.61 9.49 -13.20
CA PRO A 719 6.88 10.63 -13.76
C PRO A 719 7.37 11.97 -13.19
N ARG A 720 7.44 12.96 -14.05
CA ARG A 720 7.74 14.34 -13.73
C ARG A 720 6.48 15.19 -13.87
N ALA A 721 6.48 16.40 -13.34
CA ALA A 721 5.34 17.32 -13.44
C ALA A 721 4.93 17.63 -14.90
N THR A 722 5.88 17.53 -15.84
CA THR A 722 5.65 17.75 -17.28
C THR A 722 5.02 16.57 -18.00
N ASP A 723 4.96 15.40 -17.37
CA ASP A 723 4.49 14.16 -18.00
C ASP A 723 2.97 13.96 -17.81
N ALA A 724 2.31 14.89 -17.10
CA ALA A 724 0.88 14.83 -16.85
C ALA A 724 0.18 16.14 -17.20
N PRO A 725 -1.07 16.08 -17.75
CA PRO A 725 -1.93 17.23 -17.91
C PRO A 725 -2.53 17.65 -16.56
N PHE A 726 -3.27 18.76 -16.55
CA PHE A 726 -4.22 19.01 -15.46
C PHE A 726 -5.30 17.93 -15.45
N PHE A 727 -5.52 17.33 -14.27
CA PHE A 727 -6.52 16.29 -14.10
C PHE A 727 -7.93 16.89 -13.99
N VAL A 728 -8.91 16.23 -14.62
CA VAL A 728 -10.33 16.52 -14.42
C VAL A 728 -10.84 15.53 -13.38
N LEU A 729 -11.08 16.01 -12.17
CA LEU A 729 -11.55 15.18 -11.06
C LEU A 729 -13.04 15.42 -10.82
N ASP A 730 -13.82 14.36 -10.69
CA ASP A 730 -15.21 14.38 -10.25
C ASP A 730 -15.51 13.20 -9.34
N ARG A 731 -16.67 13.17 -8.74
CA ARG A 731 -17.02 12.16 -7.73
C ARG A 731 -18.49 11.81 -7.71
N THR A 732 -18.78 10.54 -7.42
CA THR A 732 -20.05 10.08 -6.90
C THR A 732 -19.95 9.86 -5.39
N VAL A 733 -21.07 9.71 -4.71
CA VAL A 733 -21.10 9.50 -3.25
C VAL A 733 -22.06 8.36 -2.93
N THR A 734 -21.52 7.19 -2.67
CA THR A 734 -22.23 6.01 -2.22
C THR A 734 -21.67 5.60 -0.85
N PRO A 735 -22.38 5.88 0.25
CA PRO A 735 -21.87 5.58 1.59
C PRO A 735 -21.64 4.07 1.80
N SER A 736 -20.53 3.71 2.47
CA SER A 736 -20.32 2.35 2.97
C SER A 736 -21.21 2.10 4.19
N PRO A 737 -21.93 0.96 4.26
CA PRO A 737 -22.69 0.59 5.45
C PRO A 737 -21.81 0.10 6.60
N HIS A 738 -20.52 -0.11 6.37
CA HIS A 738 -19.61 -0.76 7.31
C HIS A 738 -18.95 0.18 8.32
N ASN A 739 -19.27 1.47 8.29
CA ASN A 739 -18.82 2.42 9.29
C ASN A 739 -19.80 3.60 9.44
N PRO A 740 -19.84 4.25 10.62
CA PRO A 740 -20.83 5.29 10.92
C PRO A 740 -20.66 6.59 10.13
N LEU A 741 -19.49 6.81 9.51
CA LEU A 741 -19.23 7.97 8.66
C LEU A 741 -19.60 7.70 7.19
N GLY A 742 -19.85 6.46 6.82
CA GLY A 742 -20.10 6.04 5.44
C GLY A 742 -18.89 6.18 4.51
N VAL A 743 -17.72 6.56 5.03
CA VAL A 743 -16.51 6.84 4.25
C VAL A 743 -15.87 5.57 3.71
N LYS A 744 -15.18 5.70 2.58
CA LYS A 744 -14.37 4.63 1.99
C LYS A 744 -12.92 5.06 1.86
N GLY A 745 -12.02 4.12 1.61
CA GLY A 745 -10.59 4.41 1.44
C GLY A 745 -10.32 5.23 0.17
N ALA A 746 -9.37 6.19 0.23
CA ALA A 746 -9.03 7.06 -0.90
C ALA A 746 -7.53 7.00 -1.29
N GLY A 747 -6.66 6.59 -0.37
CA GLY A 747 -5.22 6.78 -0.50
C GLY A 747 -4.54 6.04 -1.66
N GLU A 748 -5.11 4.96 -2.19
CA GLU A 748 -4.49 4.11 -3.21
C GLU A 748 -5.32 4.00 -4.49
N ILE A 749 -6.61 4.38 -4.45
CA ILE A 749 -7.62 3.94 -5.41
C ILE A 749 -7.34 4.38 -6.85
N ALA A 750 -6.83 5.57 -7.06
CA ALA A 750 -6.63 6.08 -8.41
C ALA A 750 -5.40 5.48 -9.12
N THR A 751 -4.49 4.82 -8.41
CA THR A 751 -3.44 3.99 -9.02
C THR A 751 -4.03 2.74 -9.68
N VAL A 752 -5.13 2.23 -9.13
CA VAL A 752 -5.73 0.96 -9.53
C VAL A 752 -6.14 0.96 -11.02
N PRO A 753 -6.91 1.93 -11.55
CA PRO A 753 -7.30 1.96 -12.94
C PRO A 753 -6.30 2.67 -13.87
N ALA A 754 -5.36 3.47 -13.32
CA ALA A 754 -4.61 4.42 -14.11
C ALA A 754 -3.72 3.76 -15.17
N ALA A 755 -3.01 2.69 -14.82
CA ALA A 755 -2.19 1.96 -15.77
C ALA A 755 -3.03 1.34 -16.89
N ALA A 756 -4.22 0.82 -16.55
CA ALA A 756 -5.15 0.25 -17.52
C ALA A 756 -5.70 1.32 -18.48
N ALA A 757 -6.16 2.47 -17.97
CA ALA A 757 -6.70 3.55 -18.77
C ALA A 757 -5.67 4.06 -19.80
N VAL A 758 -4.42 4.29 -19.35
CA VAL A 758 -3.33 4.74 -20.24
C VAL A 758 -2.98 3.67 -21.27
N SER A 759 -2.85 2.40 -20.85
CA SER A 759 -2.54 1.30 -21.77
C SER A 759 -3.64 1.10 -22.81
N ASN A 760 -4.91 1.18 -22.39
CA ASN A 760 -6.05 1.12 -23.30
C ASN A 760 -6.04 2.28 -24.30
N ALA A 761 -5.71 3.49 -23.85
CA ALA A 761 -5.61 4.66 -24.71
C ALA A 761 -4.51 4.50 -25.78
N VAL A 762 -3.32 4.03 -25.40
CA VAL A 762 -2.23 3.78 -26.36
C VAL A 762 -2.61 2.69 -27.34
N CYS A 763 -3.12 1.54 -26.88
CA CYS A 763 -3.57 0.46 -27.79
C CYS A 763 -4.69 0.92 -28.72
N ASN A 764 -5.60 1.78 -28.24
CA ASN A 764 -6.65 2.38 -29.05
C ASN A 764 -6.08 3.32 -30.15
N ALA A 765 -5.04 4.14 -29.84
CA ALA A 765 -4.37 4.97 -30.83
C ALA A 765 -3.72 4.13 -31.95
N LEU A 766 -3.21 2.95 -31.62
CA LEU A 766 -2.49 2.07 -32.53
C LEU A 766 -3.41 1.06 -33.26
N ALA A 767 -4.69 0.99 -32.91
CA ALA A 767 -5.63 0.00 -33.43
C ALA A 767 -5.78 0.03 -34.98
N ALA A 768 -5.66 1.21 -35.59
CA ALA A 768 -5.72 1.37 -37.06
C ALA A 768 -4.55 0.67 -37.78
N PHE A 769 -3.46 0.37 -37.10
CA PHE A 769 -2.30 -0.38 -37.61
C PHE A 769 -2.39 -1.88 -37.32
N GLY A 770 -3.53 -2.36 -36.79
CA GLY A 770 -3.69 -3.76 -36.38
C GLY A 770 -3.02 -4.13 -35.08
N ILE A 771 -2.40 -3.20 -34.37
CA ILE A 771 -1.72 -3.40 -33.09
C ILE A 771 -2.78 -3.40 -31.99
N ARG A 772 -3.00 -4.56 -31.36
CA ARG A 772 -4.04 -4.76 -30.35
C ARG A 772 -3.55 -4.66 -28.94
N HIS A 773 -2.27 -4.93 -28.69
CA HIS A 773 -1.66 -4.89 -27.37
C HIS A 773 -0.20 -4.49 -27.46
N VAL A 774 0.24 -3.63 -26.54
CA VAL A 774 1.64 -3.32 -26.26
C VAL A 774 1.85 -3.50 -24.76
N GLY A 775 2.81 -4.33 -24.38
CA GLY A 775 3.09 -4.64 -22.97
C GLY A 775 3.75 -3.48 -22.23
N MET A 776 3.35 -3.26 -20.98
CA MET A 776 3.96 -2.27 -20.08
C MET A 776 5.43 -2.61 -19.75
N PRO A 777 6.29 -1.59 -19.43
CA PRO A 777 6.04 -0.18 -19.71
C PRO A 777 5.98 0.04 -21.22
N ILE A 778 5.02 0.86 -21.66
CA ILE A 778 4.79 1.15 -23.07
C ILE A 778 5.76 2.27 -23.48
N THR A 779 7.00 1.90 -23.76
CA THR A 779 8.06 2.85 -24.13
C THR A 779 7.94 3.29 -25.58
N ALA A 780 8.51 4.45 -25.92
CA ALA A 780 8.58 4.95 -27.28
C ALA A 780 9.21 3.95 -28.25
N GLU A 781 10.25 3.24 -27.82
CA GLU A 781 10.93 2.17 -28.58
C GLU A 781 9.96 1.04 -28.95
N LYS A 782 9.19 0.53 -27.96
CA LYS A 782 8.20 -0.53 -28.23
C LYS A 782 7.12 -0.11 -29.22
N ILE A 783 6.64 1.13 -29.11
CA ILE A 783 5.64 1.67 -30.03
C ILE A 783 6.22 1.83 -31.43
N TRP A 784 7.41 2.42 -31.52
CA TRP A 784 8.09 2.64 -32.81
C TRP A 784 8.34 1.30 -33.53
N ALA A 785 8.85 0.30 -32.81
CA ALA A 785 9.04 -1.04 -33.36
C ALA A 785 7.71 -1.66 -33.84
N ALA A 786 6.64 -1.54 -33.04
CA ALA A 786 5.33 -2.05 -33.42
C ALA A 786 4.76 -1.40 -34.70
N LEU A 787 5.01 -0.09 -34.91
CA LEU A 787 4.56 0.64 -36.08
C LEU A 787 5.36 0.35 -37.35
N HIS A 788 6.68 0.07 -37.23
CA HIS A 788 7.60 -0.01 -38.39
C HIS A 788 8.07 -1.42 -38.73
N GLU A 789 8.16 -2.31 -37.76
CA GLU A 789 8.68 -3.67 -37.93
C GLU A 789 7.58 -4.75 -37.97
N GLY A 790 6.30 -4.34 -37.91
CA GLY A 790 5.17 -5.23 -37.62
C GLY A 790 5.11 -5.53 -36.12
N ALA A 791 3.93 -5.91 -35.59
CA ALA A 791 3.74 -6.07 -34.15
C ALA A 791 4.89 -6.87 -33.55
N PRO A 792 5.75 -6.30 -32.71
CA PRO A 792 6.76 -7.07 -32.04
C PRO A 792 6.04 -8.17 -31.28
N ALA A 793 6.53 -9.37 -31.35
CA ALA A 793 6.14 -10.44 -30.46
C ALA A 793 6.33 -9.90 -29.04
N GLY A 794 5.30 -9.32 -28.49
CA GLY A 794 5.21 -8.96 -27.08
C GLY A 794 5.01 -10.23 -26.31
N VAL A 795 6.08 -10.80 -25.83
CA VAL A 795 6.34 -12.08 -25.17
C VAL A 795 7.07 -13.02 -26.11
N PRO A 796 8.17 -13.65 -25.71
CA PRO A 796 8.86 -14.66 -26.50
C PRO A 796 7.86 -15.70 -26.97
N GLN A 797 7.69 -15.85 -28.30
CA GLN A 797 6.90 -16.93 -28.86
C GLN A 797 7.54 -18.26 -28.46
N GLY A 798 6.77 -19.07 -27.75
CA GLY A 798 6.99 -20.50 -27.74
C GLY A 798 8.09 -20.99 -26.82
N MET A 799 7.76 -21.12 -25.53
CA MET A 799 8.24 -22.32 -24.83
C MET A 799 7.16 -23.39 -24.91
N PRO A 800 7.55 -24.65 -25.20
CA PRO A 800 6.59 -25.75 -25.27
C PRO A 800 5.85 -25.89 -23.93
N ALA A 801 4.56 -26.22 -23.99
CA ALA A 801 3.78 -26.56 -22.82
C ALA A 801 4.51 -27.68 -22.03
N VAL A 802 4.94 -27.37 -20.82
CA VAL A 802 5.43 -28.37 -19.89
C VAL A 802 4.20 -29.18 -19.46
N PRO A 803 4.18 -30.52 -19.62
CA PRO A 803 3.08 -31.33 -19.12
C PRO A 803 3.02 -31.18 -17.60
N VAL A 804 1.95 -30.59 -17.09
CA VAL A 804 1.68 -30.55 -15.66
C VAL A 804 1.27 -31.95 -15.25
N GLY A 805 2.21 -32.70 -14.69
CA GLY A 805 1.86 -33.91 -13.92
C GLY A 805 1.01 -33.43 -12.73
N ASN A 806 -0.19 -34.00 -12.59
CA ASN A 806 -1.04 -33.78 -11.42
C ASN A 806 -0.24 -34.07 -10.13
N PRO A 807 -0.41 -33.26 -9.08
CA PRO A 807 0.17 -33.52 -7.76
C PRO A 807 -0.40 -34.79 -7.13
#